data_9929826727fbabb5504fb190258e9d6d
#
_entry.id   9929826727fbabb5504fb190258e9d6d
#
_cell.length_a   1.000
_cell.length_b   1.000
_cell.length_c   1.000
_cell.angle_alpha   90.00
_cell.angle_beta   90.00
_cell.angle_gamma   90.00
#
_symmetry.space_group_name_H-M   'P 1'
#
loop_
_entity.id
_entity.type
_entity.pdbx_description
1 polymer ?
#
loop_
_entity_poly.entity_id
_entity_poly.type
_entity_poly.pdbx_seq_one_letter_code
_entity_poly.pdbx_strand_id
1 'polypeptide(L)'
;MKKPEPRIEPYTHPAAGWGALKYVALNLLKEKVSGGNYRTLFGQNQPDGFDCPGCAWPDREHASTFEFCENGVKAVAAESTSKRVTPAFFEEHTVEQLMAQSDYELEQHGRLTDPLVYDAARDRYVPIAWDDAFALIGDHLNRLDDPDRAAFYTSGRASNEAAFLYQLFVRMYGTNNFPDCSNMCHEATSRGLPGTVGVGKGTVTLEDFEHADTLLLFGQNPATNHPRMLGELRECAKRGATIVSINPLRERGLERFASPQHPVEMLTGGSTKISSVFIRPKIGGDFALIKGVAKRVIELDDAALAEGLPRVLDIAFIAEHTVGFDAFAEDLRAESWDAIVAESGVPKVEVLQLADIYARGRAVISTWGMGLTQHKNSVPTVQLLSNLMMMRGNIGRLGAGLCPVRGHSNVQGDRTVGIEERPTQAFLERLGAVYDFEPPLEHGYDVVQSIEAMLAGKLKVFIGLGGNFSIATPDTPRVWEAMRSCELTVHITTKLNRSHLIHGRDALILPTLGRTEIDMQNGVAQGVSVEDSMSMVHISYGMNRPASANLLSEIAIVARMALATLGSAKVDWLAHANDYALIRDGIEKVIPGFENYNERLKHPGGFHLGVASRDRVWITPSGKAQFLVHGIQFDTPIHRARTIHGERLMTLMTTRSHDQYNTTIYGLDDRYRGVYGQRRVLFANQLDIEMLGFEAGQRVDITSVWDDGITRRADSFLLVAYDIPRGCLGAYYPETNPLVPLSSVTDGAGTPTSKSIPVLLCASAVSQLEAA
;
A
#
# COMPACT_ATOMS: atom_id res chain seq x y z
N MET A 1 -30.22 -6.27 2.08
CA MET A 1 -30.56 -4.87 1.74
C MET A 1 -30.60 -4.77 0.23
N LYS A 2 -31.56 -4.03 -0.36
CA LYS A 2 -31.55 -3.78 -1.82
C LYS A 2 -30.22 -3.08 -2.18
N LYS A 3 -29.60 -3.48 -3.30
CA LYS A 3 -28.46 -2.73 -3.85
C LYS A 3 -28.90 -1.28 -4.03
N PRO A 4 -28.09 -0.28 -3.59
CA PRO A 4 -28.43 1.12 -3.85
C PRO A 4 -28.48 1.36 -5.36
N GLU A 5 -29.42 2.17 -5.82
CA GLU A 5 -29.46 2.55 -7.23
C GLU A 5 -28.23 3.36 -7.61
N PRO A 6 -27.55 3.01 -8.73
CA PRO A 6 -26.38 3.73 -9.19
C PRO A 6 -26.72 5.21 -9.48
N ARG A 7 -25.97 6.13 -8.88
CA ARG A 7 -26.11 7.56 -9.14
C ARG A 7 -24.78 8.30 -9.03
N ILE A 8 -24.71 9.42 -9.73
CA ILE A 8 -23.63 10.41 -9.62
C ILE A 8 -24.23 11.68 -9.05
N GLU A 9 -23.71 12.11 -7.88
CA GLU A 9 -24.21 13.29 -7.17
C GLU A 9 -23.05 14.02 -6.49
N PRO A 10 -22.81 15.31 -6.78
CA PRO A 10 -21.70 16.05 -6.19
C PRO A 10 -21.75 16.07 -4.65
N TYR A 11 -20.63 15.78 -4.02
CA TYR A 11 -20.49 15.85 -2.57
C TYR A 11 -20.00 17.25 -2.16
N THR A 12 -20.83 17.98 -1.42
CA THR A 12 -20.57 19.38 -1.04
C THR A 12 -20.10 19.57 0.40
N HIS A 13 -20.25 18.54 1.25
CA HIS A 13 -19.83 18.60 2.65
C HIS A 13 -18.32 18.45 2.84
N PRO A 14 -17.74 18.90 3.96
CA PRO A 14 -16.35 18.58 4.30
C PRO A 14 -16.15 17.07 4.48
N ALA A 15 -14.90 16.62 4.36
CA ALA A 15 -14.57 15.24 4.68
C ALA A 15 -14.78 14.97 6.18
N ALA A 16 -15.10 13.73 6.53
CA ALA A 16 -15.41 13.22 7.86
C ALA A 16 -16.70 13.85 8.48
N GLY A 17 -16.63 14.49 9.63
CA GLY A 17 -17.78 15.09 10.30
C GLY A 17 -18.93 14.09 10.56
N TRP A 18 -20.17 14.56 10.49
CA TRP A 18 -21.39 13.75 10.64
C TRP A 18 -21.50 12.62 9.61
N GLY A 19 -20.94 12.86 8.40
CA GLY A 19 -20.87 11.82 7.37
C GLY A 19 -20.11 10.58 7.85
N ALA A 20 -18.95 10.76 8.45
CA ALA A 20 -18.14 9.65 8.97
C ALA A 20 -18.89 8.88 10.08
N LEU A 21 -19.50 9.58 11.05
CA LEU A 21 -20.27 8.93 12.12
C LEU A 21 -21.45 8.12 11.59
N LYS A 22 -22.16 8.64 10.57
CA LYS A 22 -23.23 7.90 9.89
C LYS A 22 -22.73 6.62 9.25
N TYR A 23 -21.63 6.68 8.49
CA TYR A 23 -21.08 5.49 7.81
C TYR A 23 -20.44 4.50 8.79
N VAL A 24 -19.86 4.96 9.91
CA VAL A 24 -19.46 4.09 11.03
C VAL A 24 -20.66 3.27 11.53
N ALA A 25 -21.76 3.93 11.88
CA ALA A 25 -22.95 3.25 12.37
C ALA A 25 -23.54 2.27 11.33
N LEU A 26 -23.63 2.68 10.07
CA LEU A 26 -24.12 1.82 8.99
C LEU A 26 -23.25 0.57 8.78
N ASN A 27 -21.93 0.68 8.86
CA ASN A 27 -21.02 -0.46 8.71
C ASN A 27 -21.12 -1.43 9.90
N LEU A 28 -21.21 -0.94 11.13
CA LEU A 28 -21.42 -1.79 12.31
C LEU A 28 -22.73 -2.59 12.20
N LEU A 29 -23.81 -1.94 11.76
CA LEU A 29 -25.11 -2.60 11.54
C LEU A 29 -25.04 -3.63 10.39
N LYS A 30 -24.43 -3.27 9.27
CA LYS A 30 -24.26 -4.13 8.09
C LYS A 30 -23.47 -5.38 8.42
N GLU A 31 -22.39 -5.25 9.15
CA GLU A 31 -21.54 -6.37 9.59
C GLU A 31 -22.16 -7.13 10.77
N LYS A 32 -23.31 -6.71 11.28
CA LYS A 32 -24.01 -7.34 12.42
C LYS A 32 -23.05 -7.50 13.61
N VAL A 33 -22.22 -6.49 13.87
CA VAL A 33 -21.37 -6.48 15.06
C VAL A 33 -22.28 -6.50 16.30
N SER A 34 -22.13 -7.49 17.17
CA SER A 34 -23.05 -7.74 18.29
C SER A 34 -22.31 -8.02 19.60
N GLY A 35 -23.02 -7.89 20.72
CA GLY A 35 -22.49 -8.22 22.04
C GLY A 35 -21.32 -7.36 22.46
N GLY A 36 -20.29 -7.97 23.07
CA GLY A 36 -19.09 -7.30 23.55
C GLY A 36 -18.19 -6.71 22.46
N ASN A 37 -18.41 -7.09 21.18
CA ASN A 37 -17.56 -6.70 20.07
C ASN A 37 -17.57 -5.18 19.77
N TYR A 38 -18.59 -4.42 20.24
CA TYR A 38 -18.53 -2.94 20.18
C TYR A 38 -17.38 -2.35 21.00
N ARG A 39 -16.95 -3.04 22.08
CA ARG A 39 -15.83 -2.60 22.91
C ARG A 39 -14.51 -2.56 22.14
N THR A 40 -14.40 -3.34 21.08
CA THR A 40 -13.23 -3.36 20.19
C THR A 40 -12.91 -1.98 19.63
N LEU A 41 -13.92 -1.11 19.38
CA LEU A 41 -13.70 0.26 18.92
C LEU A 41 -12.92 1.12 19.93
N PHE A 42 -13.08 0.88 21.22
CA PHE A 42 -12.38 1.62 22.27
C PHE A 42 -10.95 1.13 22.50
N GLY A 43 -10.62 -0.08 22.05
CA GLY A 43 -9.26 -0.63 22.10
C GLY A 43 -8.48 -0.43 20.80
N GLN A 44 -9.12 0.07 19.74
CA GLN A 44 -8.45 0.29 18.47
C GLN A 44 -7.43 1.43 18.56
N ASN A 45 -6.16 1.14 18.23
CA ASN A 45 -5.02 2.07 18.30
C ASN A 45 -4.82 2.65 19.71
N GLN A 46 -5.10 1.85 20.73
CA GLN A 46 -4.84 2.21 22.12
C GLN A 46 -3.62 1.43 22.64
N PRO A 47 -2.83 1.99 23.57
CA PRO A 47 -1.64 1.31 24.10
C PRO A 47 -1.89 -0.08 24.67
N ASP A 48 -3.06 -0.30 25.31
CA ASP A 48 -3.47 -1.59 25.88
C ASP A 48 -4.45 -2.36 24.98
N GLY A 49 -4.56 -1.95 23.72
CA GLY A 49 -5.51 -2.51 22.76
C GLY A 49 -4.84 -3.21 21.61
N PHE A 50 -5.37 -3.01 20.42
CA PHE A 50 -4.85 -3.60 19.19
C PHE A 50 -4.67 -2.54 18.10
N ASP A 51 -3.70 -2.80 17.24
CA ASP A 51 -3.51 -2.03 16.02
C ASP A 51 -4.62 -2.28 15.03
N CYS A 52 -5.11 -1.19 14.46
CA CYS A 52 -6.03 -1.25 13.34
C CYS A 52 -5.44 -2.03 12.17
N PRO A 53 -6.11 -3.08 11.64
CA PRO A 53 -5.63 -3.81 10.48
C PRO A 53 -5.74 -3.00 9.17
N GLY A 54 -6.06 -1.73 9.24
CA GLY A 54 -6.17 -0.81 8.11
C GLY A 54 -4.80 -0.34 7.62
N CYS A 55 -4.48 0.93 7.87
CA CYS A 55 -3.27 1.59 7.38
C CYS A 55 -2.16 1.66 8.44
N ALA A 56 -0.93 1.97 7.98
CA ALA A 56 0.26 2.13 8.81
C ALA A 56 0.45 3.56 9.34
N TRP A 57 -0.62 4.32 9.58
CA TRP A 57 -0.49 5.65 10.19
C TRP A 57 -0.20 5.51 11.68
N PRO A 58 0.84 6.17 12.22
CA PRO A 58 1.29 6.01 13.59
C PRO A 58 0.26 6.43 14.63
N ASP A 59 0.45 5.95 15.85
CA ASP A 59 -0.32 6.31 17.02
C ASP A 59 0.37 7.45 17.79
N ARG A 60 -0.42 8.29 18.47
CA ARG A 60 0.10 9.33 19.35
C ARG A 60 0.52 8.73 20.68
N GLU A 61 1.56 9.27 21.30
CA GLU A 61 1.99 8.88 22.66
C GLU A 61 0.85 9.03 23.66
N HIS A 62 0.06 10.11 23.54
CA HIS A 62 -1.13 10.35 24.35
C HIS A 62 -2.38 10.15 23.49
N ALA A 63 -2.86 8.91 23.48
CA ALA A 63 -4.07 8.55 22.75
C ALA A 63 -5.31 9.27 23.29
N SER A 64 -6.20 9.70 22.40
CA SER A 64 -7.53 10.15 22.78
C SER A 64 -8.43 8.95 23.12
N THR A 65 -9.61 9.19 23.70
CA THR A 65 -10.58 8.11 23.96
C THR A 65 -11.01 7.37 22.69
N PHE A 66 -10.92 8.03 21.53
CA PHE A 66 -11.31 7.49 20.23
C PHE A 66 -10.18 7.68 19.21
N GLU A 67 -9.32 6.68 19.06
CA GLU A 67 -8.22 6.68 18.08
C GLU A 67 -8.58 5.95 16.78
N PHE A 68 -9.85 5.77 16.50
CA PHE A 68 -10.30 5.16 15.25
C PHE A 68 -10.71 6.22 14.21
N CYS A 69 -10.58 5.87 12.95
CA CYS A 69 -11.17 6.57 11.83
C CYS A 69 -12.28 5.74 11.19
N GLU A 70 -13.07 6.34 10.31
CA GLU A 70 -14.15 5.64 9.59
C GLU A 70 -13.66 4.37 8.88
N ASN A 71 -12.54 4.42 8.16
CA ASN A 71 -12.02 3.27 7.43
C ASN A 71 -11.47 2.19 8.36
N GLY A 72 -10.86 2.58 9.48
CA GLY A 72 -10.45 1.64 10.52
C GLY A 72 -11.63 0.90 11.11
N VAL A 73 -12.74 1.62 11.40
CA VAL A 73 -13.98 0.97 11.87
C VAL A 73 -14.56 0.00 10.85
N LYS A 74 -14.51 0.31 9.55
CA LYS A 74 -14.94 -0.63 8.49
C LYS A 74 -14.12 -1.93 8.53
N ALA A 75 -12.80 -1.83 8.65
CA ALA A 75 -11.91 -2.97 8.74
C ALA A 75 -12.17 -3.80 10.00
N VAL A 76 -12.28 -3.15 11.16
CA VAL A 76 -12.58 -3.79 12.45
C VAL A 76 -13.97 -4.43 12.46
N ALA A 77 -14.98 -3.76 11.91
CA ALA A 77 -16.34 -4.32 11.79
C ALA A 77 -16.36 -5.56 10.90
N ALA A 78 -15.59 -5.57 9.81
CA ALA A 78 -15.47 -6.71 8.91
C ALA A 78 -14.80 -7.93 9.57
N GLU A 79 -13.84 -7.73 10.46
CA GLU A 79 -13.26 -8.81 11.27
C GLU A 79 -14.19 -9.25 12.41
N SER A 80 -14.84 -8.29 13.07
CA SER A 80 -15.73 -8.51 14.22
C SER A 80 -17.16 -8.96 13.84
N THR A 81 -17.40 -9.21 12.55
CA THR A 81 -18.72 -9.60 12.03
C THR A 81 -19.24 -10.89 12.67
N SER A 82 -20.56 -10.99 12.91
CA SER A 82 -21.21 -12.23 13.35
C SER A 82 -21.55 -13.18 12.21
N LYS A 83 -21.34 -12.76 10.95
CA LYS A 83 -21.57 -13.62 9.78
C LYS A 83 -20.46 -14.68 9.69
N ARG A 84 -20.85 -15.90 9.28
CA ARG A 84 -19.93 -17.06 9.19
C ARG A 84 -20.07 -17.76 7.86
N VAL A 85 -18.93 -18.12 7.29
CA VAL A 85 -18.78 -19.00 6.13
C VAL A 85 -18.32 -20.36 6.67
N THR A 86 -19.30 -21.24 6.89
CA THR A 86 -19.08 -22.57 7.46
C THR A 86 -18.96 -23.63 6.35
N PRO A 87 -18.57 -24.88 6.65
CA PRO A 87 -18.60 -25.98 5.67
C PRO A 87 -19.95 -26.13 4.95
N ALA A 88 -21.07 -25.95 5.65
CA ALA A 88 -22.41 -26.03 5.05
C ALA A 88 -22.62 -24.98 3.93
N PHE A 89 -21.98 -23.79 4.02
CA PHE A 89 -22.02 -22.81 2.93
C PHE A 89 -21.44 -23.39 1.63
N PHE A 90 -20.35 -24.14 1.72
CA PHE A 90 -19.71 -24.75 0.55
C PHE A 90 -20.44 -26.02 0.06
N GLU A 91 -21.29 -26.65 0.90
CA GLU A 91 -22.18 -27.69 0.43
C GLU A 91 -23.29 -27.12 -0.48
N GLU A 92 -23.66 -25.85 -0.29
CA GLU A 92 -24.68 -25.16 -1.08
C GLU A 92 -24.15 -24.47 -2.34
N HIS A 93 -22.82 -24.17 -2.40
CA HIS A 93 -22.21 -23.35 -3.46
C HIS A 93 -21.02 -24.06 -4.12
N THR A 94 -21.05 -24.16 -5.45
CA THR A 94 -19.89 -24.58 -6.25
C THR A 94 -18.92 -23.39 -6.44
N VAL A 95 -17.66 -23.67 -6.79
CA VAL A 95 -16.69 -22.63 -7.15
C VAL A 95 -17.19 -21.81 -8.34
N GLU A 96 -17.81 -22.47 -9.36
CA GLU A 96 -18.41 -21.78 -10.50
C GLU A 96 -19.51 -20.79 -10.08
N GLN A 97 -20.41 -21.19 -9.17
CA GLN A 97 -21.47 -20.31 -8.66
C GLN A 97 -20.89 -19.12 -7.87
N LEU A 98 -19.84 -19.34 -7.09
CA LEU A 98 -19.16 -18.27 -6.36
C LEU A 98 -18.39 -17.33 -7.31
N MET A 99 -17.84 -17.87 -8.41
CA MET A 99 -17.18 -17.05 -9.45
C MET A 99 -18.13 -16.06 -10.14
N ALA A 100 -19.43 -16.34 -10.18
CA ALA A 100 -20.45 -15.43 -10.72
C ALA A 100 -20.76 -14.25 -9.78
N GLN A 101 -20.36 -14.30 -8.50
CA GLN A 101 -20.54 -13.21 -7.55
C GLN A 101 -19.48 -12.13 -7.74
N SER A 102 -19.81 -10.88 -7.40
CA SER A 102 -18.83 -9.80 -7.36
C SER A 102 -17.85 -9.98 -6.17
N ASP A 103 -16.67 -9.32 -6.24
CA ASP A 103 -15.69 -9.36 -5.15
C ASP A 103 -16.26 -8.77 -3.85
N TYR A 104 -17.13 -7.75 -3.98
CA TYR A 104 -17.88 -7.21 -2.85
C TYR A 104 -18.80 -8.26 -2.20
N GLU A 105 -19.57 -9.01 -2.98
CA GLU A 105 -20.50 -10.04 -2.48
C GLU A 105 -19.74 -11.17 -1.77
N LEU A 106 -18.64 -11.64 -2.34
CA LEU A 106 -17.82 -12.70 -1.73
C LEU A 106 -17.37 -12.33 -0.30
N GLU A 107 -16.88 -11.13 -0.11
CA GLU A 107 -16.41 -10.67 1.21
C GLU A 107 -17.56 -10.43 2.20
N GLN A 108 -18.81 -10.23 1.73
CA GLN A 108 -19.97 -10.00 2.60
C GLN A 108 -20.51 -11.27 3.26
N HIS A 109 -20.09 -12.48 2.85
CA HIS A 109 -20.54 -13.73 3.49
C HIS A 109 -20.04 -13.88 4.93
N GLY A 110 -18.91 -13.29 5.29
CA GLY A 110 -18.41 -13.25 6.67
C GLY A 110 -17.08 -13.97 6.86
N ARG A 111 -16.84 -14.38 8.12
CA ARG A 111 -15.59 -15.05 8.54
C ARG A 111 -15.62 -16.53 8.20
N LEU A 112 -14.53 -17.03 7.62
CA LEU A 112 -14.27 -18.46 7.47
C LEU A 112 -14.10 -19.13 8.84
N THR A 113 -14.50 -20.39 8.98
CA THR A 113 -14.55 -21.08 10.27
C THR A 113 -13.72 -22.36 10.34
N ASP A 114 -13.45 -23.01 9.23
CA ASP A 114 -12.82 -24.33 9.17
C ASP A 114 -11.81 -24.41 8.03
N PRO A 115 -10.73 -25.21 8.15
CA PRO A 115 -9.82 -25.48 7.05
C PRO A 115 -10.52 -26.30 5.96
N LEU A 116 -10.27 -25.97 4.72
CA LEU A 116 -10.99 -26.48 3.54
C LEU A 116 -9.99 -26.91 2.47
N VAL A 117 -10.34 -28.02 1.78
CA VAL A 117 -9.65 -28.51 0.59
C VAL A 117 -10.62 -28.52 -0.60
N TYR A 118 -10.12 -28.22 -1.79
CA TYR A 118 -10.92 -28.27 -3.01
C TYR A 118 -11.15 -29.73 -3.48
N ASP A 119 -12.41 -30.09 -3.70
CA ASP A 119 -12.86 -31.35 -4.29
C ASP A 119 -13.23 -31.10 -5.76
N ALA A 120 -12.35 -31.48 -6.66
CA ALA A 120 -12.55 -31.29 -8.11
C ALA A 120 -13.74 -32.07 -8.69
N ALA A 121 -14.13 -33.23 -8.08
CA ALA A 121 -15.25 -34.03 -8.55
C ALA A 121 -16.58 -33.33 -8.28
N ARG A 122 -16.65 -32.48 -7.26
CA ARG A 122 -17.86 -31.76 -6.84
C ARG A 122 -17.83 -30.28 -7.17
N ASP A 123 -16.68 -29.75 -7.66
CA ASP A 123 -16.42 -28.33 -7.83
C ASP A 123 -16.71 -27.53 -6.55
N ARG A 124 -16.25 -28.02 -5.38
CA ARG A 124 -16.54 -27.42 -4.06
C ARG A 124 -15.36 -27.53 -3.12
N TYR A 125 -15.32 -26.61 -2.15
CA TYR A 125 -14.47 -26.77 -0.99
C TYR A 125 -15.15 -27.65 0.05
N VAL A 126 -14.41 -28.60 0.62
CA VAL A 126 -14.87 -29.53 1.67
C VAL A 126 -13.95 -29.42 2.89
N PRO A 127 -14.44 -29.70 4.11
CA PRO A 127 -13.63 -29.67 5.31
C PRO A 127 -12.45 -30.66 5.24
N ILE A 128 -11.31 -30.24 5.79
CA ILE A 128 -10.13 -31.09 5.99
C ILE A 128 -9.64 -30.92 7.43
N ALA A 129 -9.04 -31.96 8.03
CA ALA A 129 -8.39 -31.81 9.32
C ALA A 129 -7.09 -30.98 9.17
N TRP A 130 -6.72 -30.21 10.20
CA TRP A 130 -5.53 -29.38 10.16
C TRP A 130 -4.26 -30.19 9.87
N ASP A 131 -4.11 -31.35 10.52
CA ASP A 131 -2.92 -32.21 10.33
C ASP A 131 -2.84 -32.75 8.90
N ASP A 132 -3.98 -33.11 8.29
CA ASP A 132 -4.03 -33.55 6.90
C ASP A 132 -3.71 -32.40 5.93
N ALA A 133 -4.16 -31.18 6.25
CA ALA A 133 -3.84 -30.00 5.45
C ALA A 133 -2.34 -29.69 5.49
N PHE A 134 -1.71 -29.75 6.66
CA PHE A 134 -0.25 -29.55 6.78
C PHE A 134 0.54 -30.68 6.13
N ALA A 135 0.11 -31.93 6.27
CA ALA A 135 0.72 -33.07 5.57
C ALA A 135 0.68 -32.88 4.04
N LEU A 136 -0.47 -32.44 3.50
CA LEU A 136 -0.62 -32.15 2.06
C LEU A 136 0.36 -31.06 1.59
N ILE A 137 0.51 -29.98 2.37
CA ILE A 137 1.48 -28.91 2.05
C ILE A 137 2.91 -29.43 2.08
N GLY A 138 3.30 -30.13 3.16
CA GLY A 138 4.63 -30.71 3.30
C GLY A 138 4.95 -31.70 2.19
N ASP A 139 3.99 -32.54 1.80
CA ASP A 139 4.12 -33.50 0.70
C ASP A 139 4.37 -32.80 -0.65
N HIS A 140 3.63 -31.72 -0.95
CA HIS A 140 3.83 -30.97 -2.18
C HIS A 140 5.21 -30.29 -2.20
N LEU A 141 5.61 -29.62 -1.11
CA LEU A 141 6.88 -28.94 -1.03
C LEU A 141 8.07 -29.91 -1.12
N ASN A 142 7.99 -31.06 -0.43
CA ASN A 142 9.06 -32.04 -0.39
C ASN A 142 9.18 -32.88 -1.69
N ARG A 143 8.17 -32.86 -2.57
CA ARG A 143 8.25 -33.53 -3.88
C ARG A 143 8.87 -32.64 -4.96
N LEU A 144 9.01 -31.33 -4.72
CA LEU A 144 9.67 -30.46 -5.68
C LEU A 144 11.15 -30.80 -5.78
N ASP A 145 11.65 -30.89 -7.00
CA ASP A 145 13.05 -31.13 -7.32
C ASP A 145 13.94 -29.88 -7.07
N ASP A 146 13.32 -28.72 -6.92
CA ASP A 146 13.97 -27.44 -6.69
C ASP A 146 13.07 -26.57 -5.79
N PRO A 147 13.56 -26.06 -4.63
CA PRO A 147 12.81 -25.16 -3.75
C PRO A 147 12.31 -23.88 -4.46
N ASP A 148 13.01 -23.41 -5.49
CA ASP A 148 12.60 -22.22 -6.25
C ASP A 148 11.34 -22.44 -7.11
N ARG A 149 10.80 -23.67 -7.12
CA ARG A 149 9.49 -23.94 -7.74
C ARG A 149 8.30 -23.65 -6.83
N ALA A 150 8.55 -23.12 -5.65
CA ALA A 150 7.54 -22.62 -4.72
C ALA A 150 7.67 -21.11 -4.53
N ALA A 151 6.55 -20.40 -4.36
CA ALA A 151 6.50 -18.99 -3.99
C ALA A 151 5.64 -18.77 -2.75
N PHE A 152 6.08 -17.85 -1.89
CA PHE A 152 5.53 -17.60 -0.58
C PHE A 152 5.14 -16.12 -0.44
N TYR A 153 3.91 -15.80 -0.83
CA TYR A 153 3.37 -14.45 -0.81
C TYR A 153 3.02 -14.00 0.60
N THR A 154 3.32 -12.73 0.91
CA THR A 154 2.92 -12.10 2.18
C THR A 154 2.12 -10.82 1.93
N SER A 155 0.97 -10.72 2.60
CA SER A 155 0.21 -9.49 2.70
C SER A 155 0.85 -8.56 3.73
N GLY A 156 0.86 -7.25 3.52
CA GLY A 156 1.42 -6.27 4.45
C GLY A 156 0.61 -6.07 5.75
N ARG A 157 -0.17 -7.06 6.17
CA ARG A 157 -0.91 -7.09 7.42
C ARG A 157 -0.43 -8.17 8.39
N ALA A 158 0.46 -9.05 7.97
CA ALA A 158 1.08 -10.02 8.87
C ALA A 158 1.79 -9.29 10.02
N SER A 159 1.88 -9.91 11.20
CA SER A 159 2.66 -9.35 12.30
C SER A 159 4.15 -9.56 12.08
N ASN A 160 4.99 -8.82 12.81
CA ASN A 160 6.45 -9.04 12.76
C ASN A 160 6.80 -10.48 13.10
N GLU A 161 6.14 -11.07 14.10
CA GLU A 161 6.35 -12.46 14.51
C GLU A 161 5.95 -13.45 13.41
N ALA A 162 4.77 -13.25 12.79
CA ALA A 162 4.32 -14.12 11.71
C ALA A 162 5.23 -13.99 10.48
N ALA A 163 5.60 -12.78 10.11
CA ALA A 163 6.48 -12.50 8.98
C ALA A 163 7.89 -13.06 9.20
N PHE A 164 8.47 -12.88 10.39
CA PHE A 164 9.78 -13.43 10.70
C PHE A 164 9.80 -14.96 10.71
N LEU A 165 8.81 -15.60 11.33
CA LEU A 165 8.72 -17.04 11.34
C LEU A 165 8.51 -17.61 9.93
N TYR A 166 7.70 -16.91 9.11
CA TYR A 166 7.46 -17.30 7.72
C TYR A 166 8.72 -17.21 6.86
N GLN A 167 9.47 -16.10 6.94
CA GLN A 167 10.71 -15.98 6.19
C GLN A 167 11.79 -16.98 6.67
N LEU A 168 11.84 -17.28 7.97
CA LEU A 168 12.76 -18.30 8.50
C LEU A 168 12.44 -19.66 7.91
N PHE A 169 11.16 -20.08 7.95
CA PHE A 169 10.68 -21.32 7.34
C PHE A 169 11.08 -21.40 5.86
N VAL A 170 10.77 -20.39 5.08
CA VAL A 170 10.97 -20.39 3.62
C VAL A 170 12.45 -20.42 3.24
N ARG A 171 13.32 -19.71 3.97
CA ARG A 171 14.76 -19.74 3.73
C ARG A 171 15.40 -21.04 4.19
N MET A 172 14.92 -21.65 5.26
CA MET A 172 15.33 -22.99 5.65
C MET A 172 14.84 -24.07 4.67
N TYR A 173 13.71 -23.83 4.02
CA TYR A 173 13.22 -24.67 2.90
C TYR A 173 14.13 -24.54 1.66
N GLY A 174 14.77 -23.39 1.45
CA GLY A 174 15.82 -23.22 0.44
C GLY A 174 15.52 -22.21 -0.67
N THR A 175 14.59 -21.25 -0.47
CA THR A 175 14.28 -20.23 -1.49
C THR A 175 14.14 -18.82 -0.90
N ASN A 176 14.34 -17.80 -1.74
CA ASN A 176 14.05 -16.39 -1.50
C ASN A 176 12.81 -15.90 -2.28
N ASN A 177 11.96 -16.77 -2.80
CA ASN A 177 10.78 -16.42 -3.55
C ASN A 177 9.69 -15.81 -2.64
N PHE A 178 9.85 -14.52 -2.32
CA PHE A 178 8.96 -13.74 -1.48
C PHE A 178 8.24 -12.64 -2.27
N PRO A 179 7.31 -12.97 -3.19
CA PRO A 179 6.42 -11.94 -3.69
C PRO A 179 5.64 -11.34 -2.53
N ASP A 180 5.59 -10.02 -2.41
CA ASP A 180 4.87 -9.37 -1.33
C ASP A 180 4.09 -8.12 -1.78
N CYS A 181 3.31 -7.57 -0.87
CA CYS A 181 2.52 -6.39 -1.21
C CYS A 181 3.37 -5.12 -1.38
N SER A 182 4.61 -5.07 -0.86
CA SER A 182 5.53 -3.93 -1.06
C SER A 182 5.95 -3.81 -2.52
N ASN A 183 6.16 -4.94 -3.22
CA ASN A 183 6.46 -4.95 -4.65
C ASN A 183 5.44 -4.15 -5.48
N MET A 184 4.16 -4.17 -5.08
CA MET A 184 3.07 -3.45 -5.77
C MET A 184 2.79 -2.06 -5.21
N CYS A 185 3.46 -1.64 -4.12
CA CYS A 185 3.11 -0.45 -3.35
C CYS A 185 4.23 0.59 -3.32
N HIS A 186 5.24 0.37 -2.49
CA HIS A 186 6.30 1.32 -2.18
C HIS A 186 7.71 0.78 -2.48
N GLU A 187 7.83 -0.23 -3.33
CA GLU A 187 9.15 -0.76 -3.69
C GLU A 187 10.06 0.32 -4.30
N ALA A 188 9.49 1.21 -5.12
CA ALA A 188 10.23 2.35 -5.66
C ALA A 188 10.82 3.27 -4.56
N THR A 189 10.14 3.41 -3.42
CA THR A 189 10.69 4.12 -2.25
C THR A 189 11.83 3.33 -1.60
N SER A 190 11.63 2.02 -1.40
CA SER A 190 12.62 1.12 -0.79
C SER A 190 13.88 0.98 -1.63
N ARG A 191 13.79 1.13 -2.96
CA ARG A 191 14.93 1.11 -3.89
C ARG A 191 15.53 2.52 -4.13
N GLY A 192 14.72 3.56 -4.07
CA GLY A 192 15.16 4.94 -4.35
C GLY A 192 15.94 5.59 -3.21
N LEU A 193 15.39 5.57 -2.00
CA LEU A 193 15.99 6.25 -0.84
C LEU A 193 17.36 5.70 -0.42
N PRO A 194 17.65 4.37 -0.47
CA PRO A 194 18.99 3.89 -0.14
C PRO A 194 20.09 4.50 -0.99
N GLY A 195 19.82 4.80 -2.27
CA GLY A 195 20.77 5.45 -3.16
C GLY A 195 21.09 6.91 -2.81
N THR A 196 20.23 7.57 -2.05
CA THR A 196 20.40 8.99 -1.64
C THR A 196 20.75 9.15 -0.17
N VAL A 197 19.95 8.55 0.73
CA VAL A 197 20.09 8.75 2.19
C VAL A 197 20.48 7.47 2.95
N GLY A 198 20.72 6.37 2.24
CA GLY A 198 21.26 5.13 2.79
C GLY A 198 20.22 4.19 3.41
N VAL A 199 18.95 4.58 3.54
CA VAL A 199 17.88 3.74 4.13
C VAL A 199 16.58 3.89 3.35
N GLY A 200 15.82 2.80 3.21
CA GLY A 200 14.55 2.76 2.48
C GLY A 200 13.32 3.18 3.30
N LYS A 201 13.52 3.94 4.39
CA LYS A 201 12.47 4.38 5.32
C LYS A 201 12.36 5.90 5.36
N GLY A 202 11.24 6.41 5.90
CA GLY A 202 11.05 7.83 6.18
C GLY A 202 11.99 8.34 7.26
N THR A 203 12.17 9.66 7.31
CA THR A 203 13.09 10.32 8.26
C THR A 203 12.35 11.18 9.29
N VAL A 204 11.02 11.08 9.35
CA VAL A 204 10.18 11.85 10.27
C VAL A 204 9.49 10.93 11.28
N THR A 205 9.15 11.51 12.44
CA THR A 205 8.22 10.95 13.41
C THR A 205 6.91 11.75 13.39
N LEU A 206 5.88 11.28 14.11
CA LEU A 206 4.60 11.99 14.19
C LEU A 206 4.77 13.37 14.84
N GLU A 207 5.67 13.51 15.81
CA GLU A 207 6.02 14.76 16.48
C GLU A 207 6.54 15.83 15.51
N ASP A 208 7.26 15.45 14.44
CA ASP A 208 7.75 16.40 13.46
C ASP A 208 6.61 17.21 12.80
N PHE A 209 5.41 16.62 12.68
CA PHE A 209 4.25 17.34 12.18
C PHE A 209 3.83 18.53 13.06
N GLU A 210 4.14 18.49 14.36
CA GLU A 210 3.87 19.60 15.28
C GLU A 210 4.80 20.79 15.06
N HIS A 211 5.94 20.58 14.43
CA HIS A 211 6.98 21.58 14.22
C HIS A 211 7.14 22.03 12.75
N ALA A 212 6.52 21.31 11.83
CA ALA A 212 6.55 21.67 10.41
C ALA A 212 5.81 22.98 10.13
N ASP A 213 6.41 23.84 9.33
CA ASP A 213 5.78 25.06 8.80
C ASP A 213 5.32 24.93 7.34
N THR A 214 5.81 23.91 6.65
CA THR A 214 5.47 23.64 5.25
C THR A 214 5.35 22.14 5.02
N LEU A 215 4.25 21.72 4.37
CA LEU A 215 4.01 20.32 4.01
C LEU A 215 3.75 20.20 2.52
N LEU A 216 4.47 19.31 1.84
CA LEU A 216 4.28 18.98 0.43
C LEU A 216 3.68 17.57 0.34
N LEU A 217 2.45 17.43 -0.16
CA LEU A 217 1.72 16.18 -0.23
C LEU A 217 1.62 15.72 -1.69
N PHE A 218 2.41 14.72 -2.07
CA PHE A 218 2.47 14.19 -3.43
C PHE A 218 1.59 12.95 -3.61
N GLY A 219 0.67 12.98 -4.56
CA GLY A 219 -0.09 11.82 -5.02
C GLY A 219 -0.87 11.07 -3.94
N GLN A 220 -1.43 11.78 -2.95
CA GLN A 220 -2.12 11.21 -1.80
C GLN A 220 -3.59 11.61 -1.72
N ASN A 221 -4.40 10.71 -1.14
CA ASN A 221 -5.76 11.01 -0.68
C ASN A 221 -5.95 10.52 0.75
N PRO A 222 -5.50 11.28 1.77
CA PRO A 222 -5.57 10.87 3.17
C PRO A 222 -6.98 10.51 3.62
N ALA A 223 -8.01 11.25 3.20
CA ALA A 223 -9.40 10.98 3.58
C ALA A 223 -9.87 9.56 3.22
N THR A 224 -9.28 8.97 2.19
CA THR A 224 -9.63 7.62 1.72
C THR A 224 -8.65 6.57 2.24
N ASN A 225 -7.35 6.88 2.31
CA ASN A 225 -6.31 5.87 2.60
C ASN A 225 -5.80 5.93 4.04
N HIS A 226 -5.67 7.14 4.62
CA HIS A 226 -5.08 7.38 5.95
C HIS A 226 -5.86 8.46 6.70
N PRO A 227 -7.15 8.24 7.04
CA PRO A 227 -7.99 9.34 7.55
C PRO A 227 -7.48 9.97 8.85
N ARG A 228 -6.71 9.26 9.69
CA ARG A 228 -6.10 9.82 10.89
C ARG A 228 -5.05 10.89 10.57
N MET A 229 -4.36 10.81 9.43
CA MET A 229 -3.45 11.85 8.96
C MET A 229 -4.14 13.23 8.81
N LEU A 230 -5.45 13.25 8.51
CA LEU A 230 -6.19 14.52 8.43
C LEU A 230 -6.25 15.26 9.77
N GLY A 231 -6.20 14.56 10.90
CA GLY A 231 -6.06 15.15 12.22
C GLY A 231 -4.77 15.97 12.34
N GLU A 232 -3.65 15.40 11.94
CA GLU A 232 -2.34 16.07 11.96
C GLU A 232 -2.30 17.24 10.99
N LEU A 233 -2.76 17.06 9.76
CA LEU A 233 -2.83 18.14 8.77
C LEU A 233 -3.72 19.30 9.24
N ARG A 234 -4.82 18.99 9.95
CA ARG A 234 -5.70 20.00 10.55
C ARG A 234 -4.96 20.83 11.61
N GLU A 235 -4.22 20.19 12.49
CA GLU A 235 -3.44 20.89 13.53
C GLU A 235 -2.32 21.71 12.89
N CYS A 236 -1.64 21.19 11.87
CA CYS A 236 -0.66 21.96 11.07
C CYS A 236 -1.32 23.21 10.44
N ALA A 237 -2.46 23.03 9.78
CA ALA A 237 -3.19 24.15 9.14
C ALA A 237 -3.63 25.22 10.17
N LYS A 238 -4.10 24.80 11.36
CA LYS A 238 -4.49 25.71 12.44
C LYS A 238 -3.32 26.51 13.02
N ARG A 239 -2.13 25.95 13.04
CA ARG A 239 -0.90 26.67 13.42
C ARG A 239 -0.39 27.62 12.33
N GLY A 240 -1.02 27.61 11.16
CA GLY A 240 -0.63 28.45 10.03
C GLY A 240 0.42 27.84 9.10
N ALA A 241 0.68 26.54 9.19
CA ALA A 241 1.56 25.84 8.26
C ALA A 241 1.00 25.92 6.82
N THR A 242 1.88 26.08 5.85
CA THR A 242 1.53 26.04 4.43
C THR A 242 1.45 24.58 3.96
N ILE A 243 0.27 24.13 3.59
CA ILE A 243 0.05 22.78 3.08
C ILE A 243 -0.20 22.85 1.58
N VAL A 244 0.66 22.23 0.79
CA VAL A 244 0.53 22.16 -0.67
C VAL A 244 0.13 20.73 -1.07
N SER A 245 -1.01 20.61 -1.71
CA SER A 245 -1.48 19.36 -2.32
C SER A 245 -1.03 19.28 -3.77
N ILE A 246 -0.27 18.25 -4.11
CA ILE A 246 0.28 17.99 -5.43
C ILE A 246 -0.34 16.69 -5.94
N ASN A 247 -1.41 16.80 -6.74
CA ASN A 247 -2.21 15.65 -7.15
C ASN A 247 -3.04 16.01 -8.39
N PRO A 248 -3.19 15.15 -9.40
CA PRO A 248 -4.09 15.37 -10.51
C PRO A 248 -5.55 15.67 -10.09
N LEU A 249 -6.02 15.07 -9.01
CA LEU A 249 -7.37 15.27 -8.47
C LEU A 249 -7.39 16.22 -7.26
N ARG A 250 -8.42 17.04 -7.18
CA ARG A 250 -8.74 17.79 -5.96
C ARG A 250 -9.53 16.91 -5.02
N GLU A 251 -8.82 16.25 -4.11
CA GLU A 251 -9.45 15.34 -3.18
C GLU A 251 -10.13 16.08 -2.02
N ARG A 252 -11.37 15.70 -1.70
CA ARG A 252 -12.22 16.41 -0.73
C ARG A 252 -11.58 16.58 0.65
N GLY A 253 -10.86 15.57 1.14
CA GLY A 253 -10.19 15.63 2.44
C GLY A 253 -9.03 16.61 2.50
N LEU A 254 -8.42 16.91 1.36
CA LEU A 254 -7.37 17.93 1.25
C LEU A 254 -7.94 19.33 1.04
N GLU A 255 -9.22 19.47 0.69
CA GLU A 255 -9.89 20.76 0.65
C GLU A 255 -10.35 21.19 2.04
N ARG A 256 -11.22 20.39 2.67
CA ARG A 256 -11.82 20.69 3.99
C ARG A 256 -12.06 19.42 4.80
N PHE A 257 -11.77 19.52 6.08
CA PHE A 257 -11.96 18.43 7.04
C PHE A 257 -12.73 18.94 8.27
N ALA A 258 -13.77 18.20 8.67
CA ALA A 258 -14.49 18.40 9.93
C ALA A 258 -14.11 17.28 10.89
N SER A 259 -13.47 17.61 12.01
CA SER A 259 -13.05 16.60 12.98
C SER A 259 -14.25 16.05 13.75
N PRO A 260 -14.57 14.74 13.68
CA PRO A 260 -15.67 14.15 14.46
C PRO A 260 -15.46 14.23 15.97
N GLN A 261 -14.22 14.42 16.41
CA GLN A 261 -13.86 14.52 17.83
C GLN A 261 -13.88 15.97 18.35
N HIS A 262 -14.13 16.97 17.49
CA HIS A 262 -14.14 18.36 17.91
C HIS A 262 -15.59 18.85 18.09
N PRO A 263 -16.09 19.01 19.34
CA PRO A 263 -17.51 19.28 19.62
C PRO A 263 -18.03 20.56 18.94
N VAL A 264 -17.21 21.62 18.87
CA VAL A 264 -17.62 22.88 18.26
C VAL A 264 -17.81 22.73 16.75
N GLU A 265 -16.89 22.04 16.05
CA GLU A 265 -17.05 21.78 14.59
C GLU A 265 -18.31 20.94 14.34
N MET A 266 -18.58 19.93 15.18
CA MET A 266 -19.75 19.08 15.05
C MET A 266 -21.06 19.82 15.30
N LEU A 267 -21.11 20.71 16.27
CA LEU A 267 -22.33 21.46 16.62
C LEU A 267 -22.60 22.61 15.63
N THR A 268 -21.55 23.26 15.14
CA THR A 268 -21.69 24.45 14.26
C THR A 268 -21.67 24.12 12.76
N GLY A 269 -21.34 22.86 12.39
CA GLY A 269 -21.07 22.49 11.00
C GLY A 269 -19.75 23.07 10.47
N GLY A 270 -18.87 23.52 11.36
CA GLY A 270 -17.56 24.07 11.02
C GLY A 270 -16.62 23.03 10.40
N SER A 271 -15.57 23.50 9.76
CA SER A 271 -14.51 22.65 9.20
C SER A 271 -13.23 23.47 8.96
N THR A 272 -12.10 22.80 8.99
CA THR A 272 -10.79 23.40 8.73
C THR A 272 -10.44 23.24 7.24
N LYS A 273 -9.99 24.33 6.58
CA LYS A 273 -9.35 24.25 5.26
C LYS A 273 -7.98 23.60 5.46
N ILE A 274 -7.71 22.54 4.72
CA ILE A 274 -6.46 21.79 4.86
C ILE A 274 -5.39 22.38 3.93
N SER A 275 -5.53 22.22 2.62
CA SER A 275 -4.50 22.71 1.71
C SER A 275 -4.65 24.20 1.42
N SER A 276 -3.53 24.91 1.53
CA SER A 276 -3.42 26.32 1.17
C SER A 276 -3.38 26.48 -0.35
N VAL A 277 -2.67 25.54 -1.03
CA VAL A 277 -2.40 25.56 -2.47
C VAL A 277 -2.62 24.17 -3.04
N PHE A 278 -3.14 24.12 -4.27
CA PHE A 278 -3.27 22.91 -5.08
C PHE A 278 -2.46 23.08 -6.36
N ILE A 279 -1.52 22.17 -6.60
CA ILE A 279 -0.77 22.04 -7.85
C ILE A 279 -1.22 20.75 -8.52
N ARG A 280 -1.52 20.79 -9.82
CA ARG A 280 -2.19 19.70 -10.52
C ARG A 280 -1.35 19.21 -11.70
N PRO A 281 -0.31 18.39 -11.47
CA PRO A 281 0.47 17.80 -12.56
C PRO A 281 -0.42 16.87 -13.41
N LYS A 282 -0.06 16.69 -14.68
CA LYS A 282 -0.56 15.56 -15.46
C LYS A 282 -0.08 14.24 -14.83
N ILE A 283 -0.76 13.14 -15.10
CA ILE A 283 -0.31 11.82 -14.63
C ILE A 283 1.12 11.53 -15.09
N GLY A 284 2.02 11.23 -14.15
CA GLY A 284 3.45 11.01 -14.40
C GLY A 284 4.29 12.29 -14.48
N GLY A 285 3.68 13.47 -14.30
CA GLY A 285 4.36 14.77 -14.38
C GLY A 285 5.16 15.18 -13.14
N ASP A 286 5.09 14.40 -12.07
CA ASP A 286 5.71 14.74 -10.76
C ASP A 286 7.22 14.89 -10.87
N PHE A 287 7.91 14.05 -11.64
CA PHE A 287 9.35 14.13 -11.84
C PHE A 287 9.77 15.51 -12.39
N ALA A 288 9.15 15.92 -13.50
CA ALA A 288 9.43 17.20 -14.14
C ALA A 288 9.05 18.39 -13.23
N LEU A 289 7.95 18.28 -12.50
CA LEU A 289 7.53 19.29 -11.52
C LEU A 289 8.60 19.48 -10.41
N ILE A 290 9.05 18.39 -9.79
CA ILE A 290 10.08 18.42 -8.73
C ILE A 290 11.38 18.98 -9.28
N LYS A 291 11.77 18.59 -10.50
CA LYS A 291 12.97 19.13 -11.17
C LYS A 291 12.84 20.64 -11.42
N GLY A 292 11.66 21.12 -11.82
CA GLY A 292 11.38 22.55 -11.99
C GLY A 292 11.47 23.33 -10.67
N VAL A 293 10.95 22.77 -9.58
CA VAL A 293 11.09 23.33 -8.23
C VAL A 293 12.56 23.43 -7.83
N ALA A 294 13.33 22.34 -7.99
CA ALA A 294 14.74 22.31 -7.67
C ALA A 294 15.56 23.32 -8.53
N LYS A 295 15.29 23.39 -9.84
CA LYS A 295 15.89 24.37 -10.74
C LYS A 295 15.62 25.80 -10.24
N ARG A 296 14.38 26.15 -9.89
CA ARG A 296 14.06 27.47 -9.39
C ARG A 296 14.76 27.80 -8.08
N VAL A 297 14.94 26.84 -7.19
CA VAL A 297 15.72 27.00 -5.94
C VAL A 297 17.17 27.37 -6.24
N ILE A 298 17.81 26.74 -7.24
CA ILE A 298 19.14 27.10 -7.72
C ILE A 298 19.14 28.53 -8.27
N GLU A 299 18.18 28.90 -9.12
CA GLU A 299 18.08 30.25 -9.68
C GLU A 299 17.91 31.33 -8.59
N LEU A 300 17.12 31.04 -7.56
CA LEU A 300 16.95 31.94 -6.40
C LEU A 300 18.23 32.08 -5.59
N ASP A 301 18.98 31.01 -5.41
CA ASP A 301 20.25 31.02 -4.68
C ASP A 301 21.34 31.75 -5.46
N ASP A 302 21.45 31.51 -6.78
CA ASP A 302 22.37 32.20 -7.68
C ASP A 302 22.12 33.74 -7.67
N ALA A 303 20.84 34.15 -7.71
CA ALA A 303 20.44 35.55 -7.59
C ALA A 303 20.79 36.13 -6.21
N ALA A 304 20.49 35.43 -5.14
CA ALA A 304 20.82 35.87 -3.78
C ALA A 304 22.35 36.06 -3.60
N LEU A 305 23.13 35.12 -4.15
CA LEU A 305 24.59 35.21 -4.12
C LEU A 305 25.12 36.46 -4.89
N ALA A 306 24.57 36.72 -6.07
CA ALA A 306 24.95 37.87 -6.90
C ALA A 306 24.63 39.22 -6.22
N GLU A 307 23.55 39.27 -5.45
CA GLU A 307 23.07 40.44 -4.73
C GLU A 307 23.66 40.58 -3.31
N GLY A 308 24.46 39.62 -2.86
CA GLY A 308 25.03 39.58 -1.49
C GLY A 308 23.95 39.31 -0.41
N LEU A 309 22.85 38.68 -0.77
CA LEU A 309 21.79 38.32 0.15
C LEU A 309 22.04 36.93 0.80
N PRO A 310 21.34 36.58 1.90
CA PRO A 310 21.42 35.26 2.49
C PRO A 310 21.11 34.16 1.48
N ARG A 311 21.92 33.10 1.50
CA ARG A 311 21.75 31.91 0.63
C ARG A 311 20.37 31.24 0.84
N VAL A 312 19.79 30.75 -0.23
CA VAL A 312 18.56 29.94 -0.19
C VAL A 312 18.90 28.48 0.15
N LEU A 313 20.03 28.01 -0.35
CA LEU A 313 20.57 26.67 -0.08
C LEU A 313 21.18 26.58 1.34
N ASP A 314 21.08 25.41 1.96
CA ASP A 314 21.82 25.09 3.19
C ASP A 314 23.24 24.61 2.83
N ILE A 315 24.11 25.57 2.58
CA ILE A 315 25.50 25.30 2.15
C ILE A 315 26.27 24.50 3.21
N ALA A 316 26.00 24.74 4.50
CA ALA A 316 26.67 24.03 5.58
C ALA A 316 26.29 22.54 5.55
N PHE A 317 25.00 22.23 5.45
CA PHE A 317 24.52 20.86 5.32
C PHE A 317 25.07 20.17 4.05
N ILE A 318 25.05 20.88 2.90
CA ILE A 318 25.54 20.33 1.63
C ILE A 318 27.03 19.97 1.76
N ALA A 319 27.87 20.85 2.29
CA ALA A 319 29.31 20.63 2.41
C ALA A 319 29.64 19.49 3.40
N GLU A 320 28.96 19.46 4.55
CA GLU A 320 29.28 18.50 5.61
C GLU A 320 28.71 17.11 5.31
N HIS A 321 27.45 17.03 4.86
CA HIS A 321 26.69 15.80 4.84
C HIS A 321 26.47 15.19 3.46
N THR A 322 26.87 15.86 2.35
CA THR A 322 26.51 15.38 1.02
C THR A 322 27.69 15.26 0.06
N VAL A 323 27.45 14.53 -1.04
CA VAL A 323 28.32 14.46 -2.23
C VAL A 323 27.47 14.60 -3.50
N GLY A 324 28.09 15.02 -4.62
CA GLY A 324 27.43 15.07 -5.94
C GLY A 324 26.60 16.32 -6.20
N PHE A 325 26.61 17.32 -5.30
CA PHE A 325 25.80 18.53 -5.44
C PHE A 325 26.14 19.36 -6.68
N ASP A 326 27.45 19.55 -7.00
CA ASP A 326 27.86 20.42 -8.12
C ASP A 326 27.32 19.90 -9.47
N ALA A 327 27.44 18.60 -9.73
CA ALA A 327 26.90 17.97 -10.93
C ALA A 327 25.38 18.08 -11.00
N PHE A 328 24.69 17.92 -9.86
CA PHE A 328 23.25 18.09 -9.78
C PHE A 328 22.82 19.54 -10.04
N ALA A 329 23.53 20.53 -9.50
CA ALA A 329 23.24 21.94 -9.72
C ALA A 329 23.49 22.36 -11.18
N GLU A 330 24.54 21.81 -11.83
CA GLU A 330 24.84 22.03 -13.24
C GLU A 330 23.71 21.46 -14.13
N ASP A 331 23.29 20.22 -13.88
CA ASP A 331 22.16 19.61 -14.57
C ASP A 331 20.87 20.43 -14.46
N LEU A 332 20.56 20.94 -13.26
CA LEU A 332 19.38 21.79 -13.04
C LEU A 332 19.48 23.12 -13.81
N ARG A 333 20.67 23.74 -13.86
CA ARG A 333 20.86 24.99 -14.63
C ARG A 333 20.65 24.76 -16.13
N ALA A 334 21.14 23.62 -16.65
CA ALA A 334 21.02 23.24 -18.06
C ALA A 334 19.60 22.85 -18.48
N GLU A 335 18.74 22.42 -17.53
CA GLU A 335 17.39 21.91 -17.87
C GLU A 335 16.49 22.99 -18.46
N SER A 336 15.67 22.61 -19.46
CA SER A 336 14.76 23.51 -20.15
C SER A 336 13.46 23.74 -19.37
N TRP A 337 13.07 25.02 -19.17
CA TRP A 337 11.75 25.35 -18.63
C TRP A 337 10.61 24.86 -19.50
N ASP A 338 10.77 24.85 -20.84
CA ASP A 338 9.75 24.37 -21.77
C ASP A 338 9.53 22.87 -21.59
N ALA A 339 10.62 22.10 -21.42
CA ALA A 339 10.55 20.67 -21.11
C ALA A 339 9.87 20.40 -19.76
N ILE A 340 10.20 21.17 -18.71
CA ILE A 340 9.57 21.07 -17.41
C ILE A 340 8.07 21.31 -17.48
N VAL A 341 7.64 22.37 -18.14
CA VAL A 341 6.21 22.72 -18.29
C VAL A 341 5.49 21.67 -19.12
N ALA A 342 6.06 21.26 -20.24
CA ALA A 342 5.46 20.25 -21.12
C ALA A 342 5.29 18.91 -20.39
N GLU A 343 6.32 18.46 -19.65
CA GLU A 343 6.31 17.14 -19.00
C GLU A 343 5.58 17.14 -17.65
N SER A 344 5.59 18.23 -16.89
CA SER A 344 4.76 18.32 -15.69
C SER A 344 3.27 18.57 -15.98
N GLY A 345 2.97 19.22 -17.09
CA GLY A 345 1.61 19.74 -17.38
C GLY A 345 1.20 20.89 -16.45
N VAL A 346 2.14 21.48 -15.71
CA VAL A 346 1.91 22.57 -14.77
C VAL A 346 2.44 23.89 -15.37
N PRO A 347 1.65 24.96 -15.39
CA PRO A 347 2.11 26.27 -15.85
C PRO A 347 3.35 26.74 -15.08
N LYS A 348 4.32 27.35 -15.78
CA LYS A 348 5.56 27.83 -15.16
C LYS A 348 5.33 28.68 -13.92
N VAL A 349 4.31 29.56 -13.93
CA VAL A 349 3.98 30.42 -12.80
C VAL A 349 3.63 29.62 -11.53
N GLU A 350 2.96 28.48 -11.67
CA GLU A 350 2.61 27.61 -10.55
C GLU A 350 3.83 26.82 -10.05
N VAL A 351 4.74 26.39 -10.94
CA VAL A 351 6.00 25.79 -10.57
C VAL A 351 6.86 26.77 -9.78
N LEU A 352 6.96 28.02 -10.23
CA LEU A 352 7.67 29.11 -9.52
C LEU A 352 7.04 29.38 -8.15
N GLN A 353 5.70 29.44 -8.06
CA GLN A 353 4.98 29.61 -6.80
C GLN A 353 5.31 28.49 -5.80
N LEU A 354 5.30 27.23 -6.26
CA LEU A 354 5.65 26.06 -5.43
C LEU A 354 7.08 26.15 -4.94
N ALA A 355 8.01 26.52 -5.82
CA ALA A 355 9.42 26.70 -5.46
C ALA A 355 9.63 27.82 -4.44
N ASP A 356 8.91 28.95 -4.59
CA ASP A 356 8.96 30.06 -3.65
C ASP A 356 8.38 29.70 -2.27
N ILE A 357 7.33 28.86 -2.23
CA ILE A 357 6.79 28.30 -0.98
C ILE A 357 7.85 27.42 -0.32
N TYR A 358 8.43 26.49 -1.07
CA TYR A 358 9.48 25.61 -0.58
C TYR A 358 10.71 26.38 -0.08
N ALA A 359 11.15 27.39 -0.83
CA ALA A 359 12.30 28.22 -0.49
C ALA A 359 12.10 29.05 0.79
N ARG A 360 10.87 29.44 1.11
CA ARG A 360 10.52 30.14 2.35
C ARG A 360 10.30 29.23 3.55
N GLY A 361 9.96 27.96 3.33
CA GLY A 361 9.75 27.00 4.40
C GLY A 361 11.01 26.77 5.21
N ARG A 362 10.93 26.88 6.54
CA ARG A 362 12.06 26.65 7.45
C ARG A 362 12.15 25.19 7.90
N ALA A 363 11.01 24.53 8.03
CA ALA A 363 10.89 23.13 8.40
C ALA A 363 9.87 22.47 7.47
N VAL A 364 10.37 21.72 6.47
CA VAL A 364 9.53 21.16 5.40
C VAL A 364 9.45 19.66 5.55
N ILE A 365 8.21 19.13 5.57
CA ILE A 365 7.96 17.70 5.42
C ILE A 365 7.43 17.45 4.01
N SER A 366 8.06 16.50 3.29
CA SER A 366 7.53 15.99 2.05
C SER A 366 6.92 14.60 2.27
N THR A 367 5.63 14.46 1.95
CA THR A 367 4.92 13.19 2.09
C THR A 367 4.47 12.67 0.74
N TRP A 368 4.47 11.35 0.54
CA TRP A 368 3.97 10.73 -0.69
C TRP A 368 3.34 9.37 -0.46
N GLY A 369 2.46 8.99 -1.38
CA GLY A 369 1.85 7.68 -1.47
C GLY A 369 2.09 7.04 -2.84
N MET A 370 1.24 6.08 -3.19
CA MET A 370 1.35 5.32 -4.46
C MET A 370 1.19 6.19 -5.72
N GLY A 371 0.69 7.42 -5.60
CA GLY A 371 0.68 8.37 -6.70
C GLY A 371 2.07 8.72 -7.23
N LEU A 372 3.13 8.51 -6.44
CA LEU A 372 4.53 8.68 -6.86
C LEU A 372 5.22 7.36 -7.23
N THR A 373 4.79 6.23 -6.65
CA THR A 373 5.58 4.99 -6.69
C THR A 373 5.16 4.00 -7.78
N GLN A 374 4.07 4.27 -8.50
CA GLN A 374 3.52 3.36 -9.52
C GLN A 374 3.60 3.96 -10.95
N HIS A 375 4.75 4.54 -11.28
CA HIS A 375 5.10 5.08 -12.61
C HIS A 375 6.42 4.48 -13.10
N LYS A 376 6.70 4.60 -14.40
CA LYS A 376 7.93 4.07 -15.02
C LYS A 376 9.19 4.60 -14.34
N ASN A 377 9.22 5.90 -14.02
CA ASN A 377 10.37 6.62 -13.47
C ASN A 377 10.23 6.90 -11.94
N SER A 378 9.52 6.06 -11.19
CA SER A 378 9.26 6.32 -9.75
C SER A 378 10.52 6.30 -8.89
N VAL A 379 11.51 5.43 -9.18
CA VAL A 379 12.78 5.42 -8.43
C VAL A 379 13.53 6.75 -8.59
N PRO A 380 13.80 7.25 -9.82
CA PRO A 380 14.37 8.58 -10.01
C PRO A 380 13.53 9.71 -9.39
N THR A 381 12.20 9.60 -9.40
CA THR A 381 11.31 10.61 -8.80
C THR A 381 11.48 10.71 -7.28
N VAL A 382 11.57 9.57 -6.58
CA VAL A 382 11.85 9.53 -5.14
C VAL A 382 13.24 10.07 -4.83
N GLN A 383 14.23 9.73 -5.63
CA GLN A 383 15.60 10.24 -5.49
C GLN A 383 15.67 11.75 -5.70
N LEU A 384 15.00 12.27 -6.72
CA LEU A 384 14.92 13.71 -6.97
C LEU A 384 14.19 14.47 -5.86
N LEU A 385 13.14 13.87 -5.28
CA LEU A 385 12.45 14.44 -4.12
C LEU A 385 13.38 14.47 -2.89
N SER A 386 14.17 13.43 -2.68
CA SER A 386 15.22 13.41 -1.64
C SER A 386 16.27 14.50 -1.89
N ASN A 387 16.73 14.65 -3.13
CA ASN A 387 17.64 15.74 -3.52
C ASN A 387 17.07 17.12 -3.17
N LEU A 388 15.80 17.37 -3.55
CA LEU A 388 15.13 18.63 -3.21
C LEU A 388 15.18 18.89 -1.71
N MET A 389 14.86 17.88 -0.87
CA MET A 389 14.89 18.05 0.58
C MET A 389 16.30 18.31 1.12
N MET A 390 17.32 17.67 0.56
CA MET A 390 18.72 17.87 0.94
C MET A 390 19.25 19.27 0.59
N MET A 391 18.77 19.90 -0.51
CA MET A 391 19.20 21.25 -0.90
C MET A 391 19.09 22.28 0.24
N ARG A 392 18.15 22.08 1.15
CA ARG A 392 17.86 22.98 2.27
C ARG A 392 18.00 22.32 3.64
N GLY A 393 18.74 21.22 3.72
CA GLY A 393 18.99 20.50 4.98
C GLY A 393 17.71 20.01 5.67
N ASN A 394 16.65 19.71 4.91
CA ASN A 394 15.37 19.24 5.44
C ASN A 394 15.39 17.73 5.77
N ILE A 395 16.53 17.21 6.25
CA ILE A 395 16.68 15.84 6.76
C ILE A 395 17.49 15.89 8.06
N GLY A 396 17.04 15.16 9.07
CA GLY A 396 17.69 15.13 10.39
C GLY A 396 17.54 16.45 11.14
N ARG A 397 16.40 17.11 10.98
CA ARG A 397 16.02 18.34 11.66
C ARG A 397 14.57 18.26 12.10
N LEU A 398 14.28 18.75 13.30
CA LEU A 398 12.93 18.75 13.86
C LEU A 398 11.94 19.46 12.91
N GLY A 399 10.83 18.83 12.66
CA GLY A 399 9.76 19.32 11.78
C GLY A 399 10.06 19.21 10.29
N ALA A 400 11.12 18.50 9.89
CA ALA A 400 11.51 18.39 8.48
C ALA A 400 11.93 16.96 8.13
N GLY A 401 11.61 16.52 6.91
CA GLY A 401 12.06 15.22 6.42
C GLY A 401 11.20 14.60 5.33
N LEU A 402 11.55 13.37 5.05
CA LEU A 402 10.93 12.48 4.06
C LEU A 402 9.90 11.59 4.76
N CYS A 403 8.65 11.57 4.28
CA CYS A 403 7.54 10.82 4.86
C CYS A 403 6.83 9.97 3.81
N PRO A 404 7.38 8.80 3.42
CA PRO A 404 6.63 7.82 2.64
C PRO A 404 5.50 7.24 3.50
N VAL A 405 4.25 7.44 3.09
CA VAL A 405 3.09 6.96 3.85
C VAL A 405 2.70 5.58 3.33
N ARG A 406 3.09 4.54 4.09
CA ARG A 406 2.83 3.14 3.75
C ARG A 406 1.34 2.80 3.85
N GLY A 407 0.88 1.90 2.98
CA GLY A 407 -0.53 1.54 2.88
C GLY A 407 -0.99 0.60 4.00
N HIS A 408 -0.47 -0.62 4.04
CA HIS A 408 -0.89 -1.66 4.99
C HIS A 408 -0.25 -1.49 6.37
N SER A 409 -0.96 -1.97 7.39
CA SER A 409 -0.63 -1.74 8.81
C SER A 409 0.75 -2.22 9.25
N ASN A 410 1.35 -3.21 8.58
CA ASN A 410 2.69 -3.73 8.90
C ASN A 410 3.58 -3.95 7.66
N VAL A 411 3.27 -3.38 6.51
CA VAL A 411 4.09 -3.60 5.30
C VAL A 411 5.54 -3.15 5.46
N GLN A 412 5.83 -2.23 6.36
CA GLN A 412 7.19 -1.83 6.69
C GLN A 412 7.86 -2.83 7.62
N GLY A 413 7.14 -3.31 8.64
CA GLY A 413 7.60 -4.33 9.56
C GLY A 413 7.90 -5.67 8.88
N ASP A 414 7.03 -6.12 7.97
CA ASP A 414 7.29 -7.33 7.17
C ASP A 414 8.67 -7.27 6.49
N ARG A 415 8.97 -6.15 5.83
CA ARG A 415 10.28 -5.91 5.19
C ARG A 415 11.41 -5.83 6.21
N THR A 416 11.18 -5.16 7.32
CA THR A 416 12.19 -5.01 8.38
C THR A 416 12.62 -6.36 8.95
N VAL A 417 11.68 -7.31 9.10
CA VAL A 417 11.98 -8.63 9.65
C VAL A 417 12.29 -9.70 8.59
N GLY A 418 12.46 -9.30 7.33
CA GLY A 418 13.07 -10.14 6.30
C GLY A 418 12.16 -10.70 5.22
N ILE A 419 10.91 -10.23 5.07
CA ILE A 419 10.10 -10.53 3.88
C ILE A 419 10.64 -9.69 2.71
N GLU A 420 11.59 -10.26 2.01
CA GLU A 420 12.24 -9.62 0.87
C GLU A 420 12.84 -10.67 -0.08
N GLU A 421 12.59 -10.53 -1.38
CA GLU A 421 13.11 -11.39 -2.45
C GLU A 421 14.59 -11.14 -2.77
N ARG A 422 15.14 -10.01 -2.31
CA ARG A 422 16.55 -9.61 -2.53
C ARG A 422 17.20 -9.22 -1.19
N PRO A 423 17.31 -10.17 -0.25
CA PRO A 423 17.89 -9.91 1.06
C PRO A 423 19.35 -9.52 0.95
N THR A 424 19.83 -8.71 1.89
CA THR A 424 21.26 -8.39 1.97
C THR A 424 22.06 -9.60 2.47
N GLN A 425 23.29 -9.74 1.98
CA GLN A 425 24.19 -10.80 2.43
C GLN A 425 24.38 -10.77 3.96
N ALA A 426 24.56 -9.59 4.53
CA ALA A 426 24.74 -9.43 5.98
C ALA A 426 23.53 -9.90 6.80
N PHE A 427 22.30 -9.77 6.27
CA PHE A 427 21.11 -10.35 6.89
C PHE A 427 21.13 -11.89 6.83
N LEU A 428 21.42 -12.46 5.66
CA LEU A 428 21.50 -13.90 5.47
C LEU A 428 22.58 -14.55 6.36
N GLU A 429 23.75 -13.93 6.46
CA GLU A 429 24.83 -14.38 7.32
C GLU A 429 24.41 -14.43 8.80
N ARG A 430 23.75 -13.39 9.31
CA ARG A 430 23.24 -13.38 10.69
C ARG A 430 22.16 -14.43 10.91
N LEU A 431 21.21 -14.54 9.95
CA LEU A 431 20.14 -15.54 10.04
C LEU A 431 20.70 -16.96 10.07
N GLY A 432 21.64 -17.27 9.17
CA GLY A 432 22.31 -18.56 9.11
C GLY A 432 23.10 -18.88 10.37
N ALA A 433 23.82 -17.89 10.93
CA ALA A 433 24.58 -18.05 12.17
C ALA A 433 23.68 -18.30 13.39
N VAL A 434 22.51 -17.64 13.49
CA VAL A 434 21.60 -17.79 14.63
C VAL A 434 20.88 -19.15 14.60
N TYR A 435 20.49 -19.63 13.40
CA TYR A 435 19.68 -20.84 13.26
C TYR A 435 20.44 -22.07 12.69
N ASP A 436 21.77 -21.96 12.56
CA ASP A 436 22.68 -23.02 12.11
C ASP A 436 22.26 -23.65 10.77
N PHE A 437 22.11 -22.82 9.73
CA PHE A 437 21.84 -23.28 8.37
C PHE A 437 22.48 -22.35 7.31
N GLU A 438 22.59 -22.83 6.08
CA GLU A 438 23.07 -22.05 4.94
C GLU A 438 21.85 -21.47 4.17
N PRO A 439 21.56 -20.16 4.30
CA PRO A 439 20.47 -19.54 3.57
C PRO A 439 20.77 -19.46 2.07
N PRO A 440 19.73 -19.51 1.18
CA PRO A 440 19.91 -19.30 -0.24
C PRO A 440 20.41 -17.87 -0.52
N LEU A 441 21.47 -17.75 -1.35
CA LEU A 441 22.09 -16.45 -1.69
C LEU A 441 21.48 -15.81 -2.94
N GLU A 442 20.89 -16.62 -3.83
CA GLU A 442 20.29 -16.11 -5.08
C GLU A 442 19.04 -15.28 -4.78
N HIS A 443 18.80 -14.29 -5.60
CA HIS A 443 17.58 -13.48 -5.51
C HIS A 443 16.36 -14.31 -5.88
N GLY A 444 15.30 -14.18 -5.11
CA GLY A 444 14.01 -14.78 -5.41
C GLY A 444 13.16 -13.96 -6.38
N TYR A 445 11.97 -14.46 -6.68
CA TYR A 445 10.99 -13.80 -7.54
C TYR A 445 10.18 -12.77 -6.76
N ASP A 446 10.03 -11.57 -7.34
CA ASP A 446 9.02 -10.59 -6.96
C ASP A 446 7.62 -11.01 -7.47
N VAL A 447 6.60 -10.15 -7.26
CA VAL A 447 5.21 -10.45 -7.68
C VAL A 447 5.09 -10.69 -9.18
N VAL A 448 5.68 -9.84 -10.02
CA VAL A 448 5.58 -9.97 -11.49
C VAL A 448 6.35 -11.17 -11.98
N GLN A 449 7.57 -11.35 -11.48
CA GLN A 449 8.42 -12.50 -11.81
C GLN A 449 7.78 -13.83 -11.36
N SER A 450 7.10 -13.85 -10.21
CA SER A 450 6.36 -15.04 -9.77
C SER A 450 5.23 -15.41 -10.73
N ILE A 451 4.46 -14.42 -11.22
CA ILE A 451 3.40 -14.64 -12.20
C ILE A 451 3.99 -15.17 -13.51
N GLU A 452 5.07 -14.57 -14.00
CA GLU A 452 5.76 -15.02 -15.20
C GLU A 452 6.33 -16.43 -15.05
N ALA A 453 6.89 -16.75 -13.88
CA ALA A 453 7.40 -18.09 -13.57
C ALA A 453 6.29 -19.15 -13.52
N MET A 454 5.09 -18.80 -12.97
CA MET A 454 3.91 -19.67 -13.03
C MET A 454 3.49 -19.93 -14.49
N LEU A 455 3.34 -18.88 -15.31
CA LEU A 455 2.98 -18.98 -16.72
C LEU A 455 3.98 -19.81 -17.53
N ALA A 456 5.24 -19.74 -17.18
CA ALA A 456 6.32 -20.53 -17.79
C ALA A 456 6.39 -21.97 -17.24
N GLY A 457 5.52 -22.37 -16.29
CA GLY A 457 5.53 -23.70 -15.66
C GLY A 457 6.74 -23.96 -14.75
N LYS A 458 7.53 -22.94 -14.42
CA LYS A 458 8.67 -23.02 -13.51
C LYS A 458 8.22 -23.09 -12.07
N LEU A 459 7.23 -22.29 -11.69
CA LEU A 459 6.67 -22.24 -10.34
C LEU A 459 5.42 -23.14 -10.29
N LYS A 460 5.32 -23.99 -9.27
CA LYS A 460 4.32 -25.05 -9.12
C LYS A 460 3.46 -24.92 -7.87
N VAL A 461 4.03 -24.35 -6.81
CA VAL A 461 3.36 -24.19 -5.52
C VAL A 461 3.28 -22.70 -5.17
N PHE A 462 2.11 -22.25 -4.80
CA PHE A 462 1.89 -20.90 -4.30
C PHE A 462 1.24 -20.94 -2.92
N ILE A 463 1.87 -20.31 -1.94
CA ILE A 463 1.34 -20.16 -0.58
C ILE A 463 1.21 -18.68 -0.25
N GLY A 464 -0.02 -18.23 0.04
CA GLY A 464 -0.31 -16.84 0.37
C GLY A 464 -0.68 -16.65 1.85
N LEU A 465 0.14 -15.89 2.58
CA LEU A 465 -0.16 -15.42 3.93
C LEU A 465 -0.96 -14.12 3.83
N GLY A 466 -2.28 -14.25 3.84
CA GLY A 466 -3.21 -13.16 3.63
C GLY A 466 -3.32 -12.66 2.19
N GLY A 467 -4.10 -11.61 2.00
CA GLY A 467 -4.25 -10.91 0.73
C GLY A 467 -5.29 -11.51 -0.24
N ASN A 468 -5.35 -10.89 -1.42
CA ASN A 468 -6.21 -11.30 -2.55
C ASN A 468 -5.36 -11.19 -3.82
N PHE A 469 -4.37 -12.07 -3.95
CA PHE A 469 -3.31 -12.02 -4.96
C PHE A 469 -3.87 -11.92 -6.38
N SER A 470 -4.85 -12.77 -6.73
CA SER A 470 -5.41 -12.87 -8.08
C SER A 470 -6.11 -11.59 -8.58
N ILE A 471 -6.41 -10.66 -7.68
CA ILE A 471 -7.07 -9.37 -7.98
C ILE A 471 -6.17 -8.19 -7.68
N ALA A 472 -5.27 -8.32 -6.70
CA ALA A 472 -4.35 -7.25 -6.33
C ALA A 472 -3.27 -7.00 -7.39
N THR A 473 -2.90 -8.03 -8.14
CA THR A 473 -1.80 -8.02 -9.11
C THR A 473 -2.25 -7.54 -10.49
N PRO A 474 -1.34 -7.03 -11.35
CA PRO A 474 -1.67 -6.52 -12.67
C PRO A 474 -2.07 -7.64 -13.65
N ASP A 475 -2.69 -7.27 -14.77
CA ASP A 475 -3.03 -8.19 -15.87
C ASP A 475 -3.88 -9.39 -15.43
N THR A 476 -5.01 -9.08 -14.80
CA THR A 476 -5.88 -10.07 -14.13
C THR A 476 -6.10 -11.36 -14.92
N PRO A 477 -6.38 -11.36 -16.24
CA PRO A 477 -6.56 -12.62 -16.99
C PRO A 477 -5.29 -13.49 -16.97
N ARG A 478 -4.12 -12.89 -17.10
CA ARG A 478 -2.83 -13.61 -17.07
C ARG A 478 -2.53 -14.17 -15.70
N VAL A 479 -2.84 -13.41 -14.65
CA VAL A 479 -2.71 -13.89 -13.26
C VAL A 479 -3.62 -15.08 -12.98
N TRP A 480 -4.86 -15.06 -13.50
CA TRP A 480 -5.78 -16.19 -13.34
C TRP A 480 -5.27 -17.43 -14.08
N GLU A 481 -4.70 -17.27 -15.28
CA GLU A 481 -4.02 -18.34 -15.99
C GLU A 481 -2.84 -18.89 -15.18
N ALA A 482 -2.00 -18.01 -14.65
CA ALA A 482 -0.84 -18.36 -13.84
C ALA A 482 -1.22 -19.16 -12.58
N MET A 483 -2.18 -18.68 -11.80
CA MET A 483 -2.65 -19.37 -10.58
C MET A 483 -3.23 -20.75 -10.88
N ARG A 484 -4.02 -20.89 -11.96
CA ARG A 484 -4.57 -22.17 -12.39
C ARG A 484 -3.53 -23.18 -12.89
N SER A 485 -2.35 -22.72 -13.29
CA SER A 485 -1.26 -23.60 -13.71
C SER A 485 -0.48 -24.22 -12.54
N CYS A 486 -0.70 -23.76 -11.31
CA CYS A 486 -0.08 -24.31 -10.13
C CYS A 486 -0.59 -25.73 -9.81
N GLU A 487 0.29 -26.54 -9.22
CA GLU A 487 -0.09 -27.86 -8.68
C GLU A 487 -0.80 -27.72 -7.34
N LEU A 488 -0.36 -26.76 -6.51
CA LEU A 488 -0.97 -26.44 -5.24
C LEU A 488 -1.08 -24.92 -5.05
N THR A 489 -2.24 -24.46 -4.60
CA THR A 489 -2.45 -23.10 -4.08
C THR A 489 -2.96 -23.16 -2.65
N VAL A 490 -2.34 -22.43 -1.74
CA VAL A 490 -2.73 -22.33 -0.33
C VAL A 490 -2.99 -20.88 0.04
N HIS A 491 -4.11 -20.60 0.68
CA HIS A 491 -4.47 -19.26 1.14
C HIS A 491 -4.77 -19.27 2.64
N ILE A 492 -3.91 -18.61 3.42
CA ILE A 492 -4.12 -18.34 4.85
C ILE A 492 -4.89 -17.04 4.95
N THR A 493 -6.13 -17.05 5.43
CA THR A 493 -7.04 -15.91 5.26
C THR A 493 -8.14 -15.85 6.31
N THR A 494 -8.77 -14.68 6.45
CA THR A 494 -9.88 -14.47 7.40
C THR A 494 -11.26 -14.56 6.77
N LYS A 495 -11.40 -14.23 5.48
CA LYS A 495 -12.67 -14.12 4.73
C LYS A 495 -12.50 -14.68 3.33
N LEU A 496 -13.61 -15.10 2.73
CA LEU A 496 -13.64 -15.53 1.33
C LEU A 496 -13.35 -14.34 0.39
N ASN A 497 -12.49 -14.56 -0.61
CA ASN A 497 -12.20 -13.61 -1.67
C ASN A 497 -11.95 -14.32 -3.02
N ARG A 498 -11.72 -13.56 -4.08
CA ARG A 498 -11.55 -14.08 -5.44
C ARG A 498 -10.39 -15.04 -5.60
N SER A 499 -9.27 -14.83 -4.90
CA SER A 499 -8.07 -15.68 -5.02
C SER A 499 -8.35 -17.14 -4.66
N HIS A 500 -9.29 -17.39 -3.76
CA HIS A 500 -9.66 -18.75 -3.36
C HIS A 500 -10.40 -19.52 -4.47
N LEU A 501 -10.99 -18.80 -5.41
CA LEU A 501 -11.75 -19.34 -6.53
C LEU A 501 -10.92 -19.48 -7.81
N ILE A 502 -9.72 -18.89 -7.82
CA ILE A 502 -8.74 -19.00 -8.90
C ILE A 502 -7.59 -19.85 -8.37
N HIS A 503 -7.78 -21.14 -8.40
CA HIS A 503 -6.91 -22.08 -7.71
C HIS A 503 -6.18 -23.02 -8.68
N GLY A 504 -5.09 -23.63 -8.18
CA GLY A 504 -4.36 -24.71 -8.85
C GLY A 504 -5.12 -26.03 -8.87
N ARG A 505 -4.43 -27.10 -9.26
CA ARG A 505 -5.01 -28.46 -9.28
C ARG A 505 -5.53 -28.88 -7.90
N ASP A 506 -4.66 -28.71 -6.89
CA ASP A 506 -4.99 -28.89 -5.48
C ASP A 506 -5.07 -27.52 -4.82
N ALA A 507 -6.01 -27.31 -3.90
CA ALA A 507 -6.16 -26.02 -3.24
C ALA A 507 -6.62 -26.14 -1.79
N LEU A 508 -6.07 -25.27 -0.94
CA LEU A 508 -6.40 -25.16 0.47
C LEU A 508 -6.82 -23.74 0.84
N ILE A 509 -7.85 -23.62 1.65
CA ILE A 509 -8.21 -22.40 2.38
C ILE A 509 -8.01 -22.67 3.86
N LEU A 510 -7.06 -21.97 4.47
CA LEU A 510 -6.68 -22.10 5.87
C LEU A 510 -7.14 -20.85 6.65
N PRO A 511 -8.25 -20.97 7.42
CA PRO A 511 -8.80 -19.82 8.14
C PRO A 511 -7.94 -19.45 9.33
N THR A 512 -7.69 -18.13 9.50
CA THR A 512 -6.87 -17.63 10.59
C THR A 512 -7.60 -16.64 11.47
N LEU A 513 -7.06 -16.40 12.67
CA LEU A 513 -7.49 -15.34 13.56
C LEU A 513 -7.31 -13.97 12.87
N GLY A 514 -8.27 -13.06 13.08
CA GLY A 514 -8.10 -11.65 12.78
C GLY A 514 -7.32 -10.95 13.89
N ARG A 515 -6.75 -9.77 13.59
CA ARG A 515 -6.01 -8.99 14.60
C ARG A 515 -6.87 -8.55 15.78
N THR A 516 -8.17 -8.44 15.58
CA THR A 516 -9.13 -8.12 16.64
C THR A 516 -9.41 -9.27 17.59
N GLU A 517 -9.01 -10.50 17.26
CA GLU A 517 -9.35 -11.73 18.02
C GLU A 517 -8.24 -12.11 18.98
N ILE A 518 -8.64 -12.58 20.18
CA ILE A 518 -7.70 -13.04 21.21
C ILE A 518 -7.03 -14.32 20.74
N ASP A 519 -5.71 -14.29 20.68
CA ASP A 519 -4.88 -15.46 20.40
C ASP A 519 -4.45 -16.12 21.70
N MET A 520 -4.97 -17.31 21.96
CA MET A 520 -4.67 -18.08 23.20
C MET A 520 -3.76 -19.24 22.86
N GLN A 521 -2.53 -19.22 23.37
CA GLN A 521 -1.57 -20.32 23.23
C GLN A 521 -1.20 -20.83 24.63
N ASN A 522 -1.35 -22.12 24.85
CA ASN A 522 -1.09 -22.77 26.15
C ASN A 522 -1.78 -22.06 27.34
N GLY A 523 -2.97 -21.51 27.13
CA GLY A 523 -3.73 -20.79 28.17
C GLY A 523 -3.26 -19.36 28.44
N VAL A 524 -2.33 -18.82 27.66
CA VAL A 524 -1.82 -17.45 27.77
C VAL A 524 -2.20 -16.67 26.51
N ALA A 525 -2.74 -15.46 26.69
CA ALA A 525 -3.02 -14.55 25.58
C ALA A 525 -1.69 -14.02 25.02
N GLN A 526 -1.50 -14.20 23.72
CA GLN A 526 -0.33 -13.73 22.99
C GLN A 526 -0.60 -12.38 22.33
N GLY A 527 0.36 -11.47 22.41
CA GLY A 527 0.38 -10.23 21.65
C GLY A 527 1.34 -10.34 20.46
N VAL A 528 0.99 -9.70 19.36
CA VAL A 528 1.83 -9.57 18.18
C VAL A 528 2.30 -8.13 18.02
N SER A 529 3.41 -7.91 17.32
CA SER A 529 3.94 -6.57 17.09
C SER A 529 3.86 -6.15 15.64
N VAL A 530 3.82 -4.84 15.42
CA VAL A 530 3.80 -4.20 14.10
C VAL A 530 4.72 -2.98 14.07
N GLU A 531 5.21 -2.62 12.87
CA GLU A 531 5.98 -1.40 12.60
C GLU A 531 5.17 -0.46 11.70
N ASP A 532 4.91 0.75 12.15
CA ASP A 532 4.20 1.75 11.37
C ASP A 532 5.08 2.48 10.33
N SER A 533 4.51 3.43 9.57
CA SER A 533 5.21 4.20 8.53
C SER A 533 6.34 5.09 9.05
N MET A 534 6.40 5.34 10.34
CA MET A 534 7.40 6.19 11.00
C MET A 534 8.36 5.39 11.90
N SER A 535 8.43 4.06 11.69
CA SER A 535 9.32 3.13 12.39
C SER A 535 9.07 3.01 13.90
N MET A 536 7.85 3.29 14.36
CA MET A 536 7.41 2.90 15.68
C MET A 536 6.99 1.43 15.68
N VAL A 537 7.50 0.68 16.64
CA VAL A 537 7.14 -0.73 16.87
C VAL A 537 6.37 -0.84 18.17
N HIS A 538 5.17 -1.38 18.09
CA HIS A 538 4.30 -1.53 19.26
C HIS A 538 3.56 -2.86 19.26
N ILE A 539 3.06 -3.27 20.44
CA ILE A 539 2.38 -4.53 20.64
C ILE A 539 0.87 -4.36 20.44
N SER A 540 0.24 -5.41 19.95
CA SER A 540 -1.18 -5.47 19.63
C SER A 540 -1.81 -6.72 20.23
N TYR A 541 -2.87 -6.56 21.04
CA TYR A 541 -3.61 -7.65 21.65
C TYR A 541 -5.06 -7.66 21.18
N GLY A 542 -5.48 -8.77 20.57
CA GLY A 542 -6.90 -8.94 20.21
C GLY A 542 -7.82 -8.90 21.43
N MET A 543 -9.06 -8.45 21.22
CA MET A 543 -10.06 -8.27 22.27
C MET A 543 -11.33 -9.11 22.09
N ASN A 544 -11.56 -9.63 20.89
CA ASN A 544 -12.73 -10.42 20.54
C ASN A 544 -12.49 -11.91 20.75
N ARG A 545 -13.55 -12.65 21.01
CA ARG A 545 -13.50 -14.10 20.92
C ARG A 545 -13.31 -14.50 19.46
N PRO A 546 -12.52 -15.55 19.18
CA PRO A 546 -12.35 -16.09 17.84
C PRO A 546 -13.69 -16.40 17.15
N ALA A 547 -13.76 -16.18 15.84
CA ALA A 547 -14.95 -16.45 15.03
C ALA A 547 -15.36 -17.94 15.04
N SER A 548 -14.40 -18.83 15.26
CA SER A 548 -14.59 -20.28 15.44
C SER A 548 -13.51 -20.82 16.39
N ALA A 549 -13.81 -21.89 17.09
CA ALA A 549 -12.85 -22.66 17.89
C ALA A 549 -11.83 -23.41 17.03
N ASN A 550 -12.10 -23.57 15.73
CA ASN A 550 -11.22 -24.26 14.78
C ASN A 550 -10.19 -23.34 14.11
N LEU A 551 -10.17 -22.05 14.45
CA LEU A 551 -9.17 -21.13 13.90
C LEU A 551 -7.82 -21.32 14.58
N LEU A 552 -6.76 -21.18 13.78
CA LEU A 552 -5.40 -21.04 14.25
C LEU A 552 -4.89 -19.62 13.98
N SER A 553 -3.90 -19.17 14.73
CA SER A 553 -3.20 -17.92 14.39
C SER A 553 -2.29 -18.10 13.17
N GLU A 554 -1.94 -17.01 12.48
CA GLU A 554 -0.98 -17.03 11.36
C GLU A 554 0.33 -17.70 11.80
N ILE A 555 0.82 -17.39 13.00
CA ILE A 555 2.04 -17.95 13.58
C ILE A 555 1.90 -19.47 13.79
N ALA A 556 0.78 -19.91 14.34
CA ALA A 556 0.54 -21.34 14.57
C ALA A 556 0.40 -22.14 13.25
N ILE A 557 -0.18 -21.53 12.20
CA ILE A 557 -0.25 -22.11 10.86
C ILE A 557 1.15 -22.24 10.25
N VAL A 558 1.93 -21.17 10.27
CA VAL A 558 3.29 -21.14 9.72
C VAL A 558 4.18 -22.16 10.43
N ALA A 559 4.14 -22.22 11.77
CA ALA A 559 4.92 -23.17 12.55
C ALA A 559 4.61 -24.63 12.20
N ARG A 560 3.31 -24.95 12.01
CA ARG A 560 2.91 -26.33 11.66
C ARG A 560 3.22 -26.67 10.20
N MET A 561 3.13 -25.72 9.28
CA MET A 561 3.62 -25.91 7.90
C MET A 561 5.13 -26.21 7.90
N ALA A 562 5.91 -25.42 8.66
CA ALA A 562 7.34 -25.63 8.78
C ALA A 562 7.67 -26.99 9.40
N LEU A 563 6.95 -27.39 10.45
CA LEU A 563 7.12 -28.71 11.08
C LEU A 563 6.83 -29.86 10.10
N ALA A 564 5.74 -29.75 9.34
CA ALA A 564 5.35 -30.78 8.37
C ALA A 564 6.33 -30.89 7.19
N THR A 565 7.00 -29.78 6.83
CA THR A 565 7.93 -29.73 5.70
C THR A 565 9.37 -30.06 6.09
N LEU A 566 9.87 -29.49 7.21
CA LEU A 566 11.28 -29.50 7.61
C LEU A 566 11.56 -30.39 8.83
N GLY A 567 10.52 -30.79 9.57
CA GLY A 567 10.67 -31.38 10.90
C GLY A 567 11.13 -30.36 11.94
N SER A 568 11.56 -30.84 13.10
CA SER A 568 11.96 -30.00 14.27
C SER A 568 13.43 -30.10 14.66
N ALA A 569 14.29 -30.63 13.78
CA ALA A 569 15.69 -30.95 14.14
C ALA A 569 16.52 -29.68 14.47
N LYS A 570 16.24 -28.54 13.82
CA LYS A 570 16.98 -27.28 14.00
C LYS A 570 16.16 -26.22 14.75
N VAL A 571 14.86 -26.19 14.56
CA VAL A 571 13.95 -25.19 15.17
C VAL A 571 12.78 -25.92 15.82
N ASP A 572 12.53 -25.63 17.08
CA ASP A 572 11.30 -26.04 17.76
C ASP A 572 10.15 -25.12 17.37
N TRP A 573 9.56 -25.41 16.21
CA TRP A 573 8.47 -24.61 15.63
C TRP A 573 7.26 -24.47 16.56
N LEU A 574 6.94 -25.55 17.31
CA LEU A 574 5.79 -25.52 18.21
C LEU A 574 6.07 -24.69 19.46
N ALA A 575 7.30 -24.67 19.97
CA ALA A 575 7.66 -23.76 21.06
C ALA A 575 7.47 -22.31 20.65
N HIS A 576 7.88 -21.94 19.43
CA HIS A 576 7.67 -20.58 18.89
C HIS A 576 6.17 -20.23 18.70
N ALA A 577 5.34 -21.22 18.29
CA ALA A 577 3.90 -21.03 18.19
C ALA A 577 3.22 -20.88 19.55
N ASN A 578 3.78 -21.47 20.60
CA ASN A 578 3.23 -21.44 21.95
C ASN A 578 3.66 -20.21 22.76
N ASP A 579 4.80 -19.61 22.43
CA ASP A 579 5.32 -18.39 23.09
C ASP A 579 5.99 -17.46 22.06
N TYR A 580 5.32 -16.37 21.74
CA TYR A 580 5.79 -15.41 20.75
C TYR A 580 7.02 -14.61 21.21
N ALA A 581 7.32 -14.60 22.52
CA ALA A 581 8.54 -14.01 23.01
C ALA A 581 9.80 -14.70 22.43
N LEU A 582 9.75 -16.01 22.18
CA LEU A 582 10.86 -16.74 21.54
C LEU A 582 11.11 -16.28 20.10
N ILE A 583 10.06 -15.92 19.37
CA ILE A 583 10.20 -15.36 18.01
C ILE A 583 10.86 -14.00 18.08
N ARG A 584 10.44 -13.15 19.02
CA ARG A 584 11.04 -11.81 19.25
C ARG A 584 12.51 -11.91 19.69
N ASP A 585 12.87 -12.88 20.51
CA ASP A 585 14.28 -13.18 20.84
C ASP A 585 15.10 -13.56 19.58
N GLY A 586 14.46 -14.25 18.63
CA GLY A 586 15.05 -14.55 17.33
C GLY A 586 15.22 -13.27 16.47
N ILE A 587 14.21 -12.42 16.40
CA ILE A 587 14.28 -11.11 15.70
C ILE A 587 15.41 -10.27 16.30
N GLU A 588 15.49 -10.16 17.63
CA GLU A 588 16.53 -9.41 18.34
C GLU A 588 17.94 -9.84 17.93
N LYS A 589 18.17 -11.15 17.79
CA LYS A 589 19.48 -11.70 17.42
C LYS A 589 19.86 -11.47 15.97
N VAL A 590 18.86 -11.38 15.07
CA VAL A 590 19.07 -11.30 13.61
C VAL A 590 19.01 -9.87 13.10
N ILE A 591 18.12 -9.05 13.63
CA ILE A 591 17.77 -7.70 13.09
C ILE A 591 18.34 -6.62 14.01
N PRO A 592 19.30 -5.82 13.56
CA PRO A 592 19.78 -4.66 14.32
C PRO A 592 18.65 -3.66 14.63
N GLY A 593 18.69 -3.07 15.83
CA GLY A 593 17.70 -2.10 16.30
C GLY A 593 16.59 -2.71 17.17
N PHE A 594 16.53 -4.05 17.25
CA PHE A 594 15.56 -4.76 18.11
C PHE A 594 16.15 -5.21 19.47
N GLU A 595 17.25 -4.66 19.90
CA GLU A 595 17.88 -5.00 21.18
C GLU A 595 16.87 -4.80 22.33
N ASN A 596 16.79 -5.78 23.26
CA ASN A 596 15.83 -5.84 24.37
C ASN A 596 14.37 -5.78 23.91
N TYR A 597 14.03 -6.45 22.80
CA TYR A 597 12.76 -6.34 22.11
C TYR A 597 11.56 -6.60 23.04
N ASN A 598 11.53 -7.73 23.73
CA ASN A 598 10.44 -8.10 24.64
C ASN A 598 10.24 -7.09 25.78
N GLU A 599 11.31 -6.46 26.28
CA GLU A 599 11.22 -5.44 27.34
C GLU A 599 10.72 -4.10 26.78
N ARG A 600 11.23 -3.68 25.62
CA ARG A 600 10.83 -2.41 24.99
C ARG A 600 9.37 -2.39 24.57
N LEU A 601 8.79 -3.53 24.21
CA LEU A 601 7.36 -3.65 23.90
C LEU A 601 6.43 -3.45 25.11
N LYS A 602 6.95 -3.54 26.35
CA LYS A 602 6.16 -3.28 27.57
C LYS A 602 5.90 -1.79 27.79
N HIS A 603 6.62 -0.91 27.08
CA HIS A 603 6.36 0.53 27.15
C HIS A 603 5.06 0.88 26.40
N PRO A 604 4.13 1.63 27.02
CA PRO A 604 2.95 2.13 26.31
C PRO A 604 3.34 2.91 25.05
N GLY A 605 2.72 2.59 23.90
CA GLY A 605 3.09 3.19 22.61
C GLY A 605 4.33 2.58 21.95
N GLY A 606 4.99 1.59 22.58
CA GLY A 606 6.13 0.88 21.99
C GLY A 606 7.42 1.69 21.94
N PHE A 607 8.18 1.56 20.84
CA PHE A 607 9.49 2.19 20.70
C PHE A 607 9.82 2.48 19.23
N HIS A 608 10.63 3.49 19.01
CA HIS A 608 11.17 3.82 17.68
C HIS A 608 12.42 2.97 17.39
N LEU A 609 12.47 2.36 16.19
CA LEU A 609 13.60 1.52 15.76
C LEU A 609 14.90 2.30 15.52
N GLY A 610 14.79 3.62 15.39
CA GLY A 610 15.89 4.42 14.89
C GLY A 610 15.98 4.38 13.37
N VAL A 611 16.23 5.53 12.76
CA VAL A 611 16.45 5.64 11.33
C VAL A 611 17.75 6.43 11.15
N ALA A 612 18.81 5.77 10.68
CA ALA A 612 20.15 6.33 10.61
C ALA A 612 20.19 7.71 9.92
N SER A 613 19.48 7.87 8.81
CA SER A 613 19.42 9.15 8.08
C SER A 613 18.69 10.26 8.85
N ARG A 614 17.79 9.94 9.79
CA ARG A 614 17.21 10.93 10.71
C ARG A 614 18.27 11.51 11.65
N ASP A 615 19.23 10.69 12.04
CA ASP A 615 20.35 11.07 12.91
C ASP A 615 21.56 11.58 12.09
N ARG A 616 21.35 11.81 10.77
CA ARG A 616 22.40 12.22 9.82
C ARG A 616 23.57 11.23 9.74
N VAL A 617 23.30 9.97 9.99
CA VAL A 617 24.21 8.86 9.74
C VAL A 617 23.84 8.24 8.40
N TRP A 618 24.73 8.34 7.43
CA TRP A 618 24.46 7.96 6.04
C TRP A 618 25.04 6.58 5.74
N ILE A 619 24.16 5.59 5.58
CA ILE A 619 24.53 4.21 5.21
C ILE A 619 24.66 4.14 3.68
N THR A 620 25.60 4.87 3.12
CA THR A 620 25.95 4.91 1.70
C THR A 620 27.40 4.54 1.52
N PRO A 621 27.86 4.18 0.30
CA PRO A 621 29.28 3.87 0.05
C PRO A 621 30.24 5.00 0.38
N SER A 622 29.79 6.27 0.28
CA SER A 622 30.61 7.45 0.60
C SER A 622 30.57 7.85 2.08
N GLY A 623 29.68 7.25 2.89
CA GLY A 623 29.40 7.71 4.24
C GLY A 623 28.70 9.08 4.29
N LYS A 624 28.20 9.60 3.15
CA LYS A 624 27.46 10.85 3.02
C LYS A 624 26.19 10.64 2.19
N ALA A 625 25.19 11.48 2.38
CA ALA A 625 24.02 11.53 1.52
C ALA A 625 24.43 11.91 0.09
N GLN A 626 23.73 11.40 -0.90
CA GLN A 626 24.16 11.52 -2.29
C GLN A 626 23.12 12.24 -3.15
N PHE A 627 23.54 13.31 -3.83
CA PHE A 627 22.78 13.89 -4.92
C PHE A 627 22.94 13.04 -6.18
N LEU A 628 21.84 12.61 -6.75
CA LEU A 628 21.80 11.82 -7.98
C LEU A 628 21.23 12.64 -9.12
N VAL A 629 21.85 12.55 -10.29
CA VAL A 629 21.44 13.31 -11.48
C VAL A 629 20.56 12.43 -12.36
N HIS A 630 19.38 12.96 -12.73
CA HIS A 630 18.43 12.30 -13.61
C HIS A 630 17.85 13.28 -14.63
N GLY A 631 17.88 12.95 -15.92
CA GLY A 631 17.25 13.71 -16.98
C GLY A 631 15.74 13.46 -17.08
N ILE A 632 15.00 14.44 -17.62
CA ILE A 632 13.61 14.23 -18.02
C ILE A 632 13.57 13.20 -19.15
N GLN A 633 12.72 12.20 -19.04
CA GLN A 633 12.59 11.13 -20.04
C GLN A 633 11.52 11.48 -21.07
N PHE A 634 11.86 11.44 -22.33
CA PHE A 634 10.96 11.70 -23.48
C PHE A 634 10.62 10.45 -24.30
N ASP A 635 11.11 9.27 -23.92
CA ASP A 635 10.84 8.00 -24.57
C ASP A 635 10.26 6.96 -23.60
N THR A 636 9.17 7.32 -22.94
CA THR A 636 8.40 6.36 -22.13
C THR A 636 7.36 5.64 -23.00
N PRO A 637 6.78 4.52 -22.54
CA PRO A 637 5.68 3.86 -23.26
C PRO A 637 4.53 4.80 -23.63
N ILE A 638 4.24 5.79 -22.77
CA ILE A 638 3.20 6.81 -23.05
C ILE A 638 3.61 7.73 -24.19
N HIS A 639 4.88 8.15 -24.25
CA HIS A 639 5.37 8.99 -25.35
C HIS A 639 5.29 8.24 -26.67
N ARG A 640 5.74 6.99 -26.72
CA ARG A 640 5.65 6.14 -27.93
C ARG A 640 4.21 5.92 -28.37
N ALA A 641 3.32 5.58 -27.43
CA ALA A 641 1.91 5.40 -27.72
C ALA A 641 1.26 6.71 -28.23
N ARG A 642 1.63 7.86 -27.64
CA ARG A 642 1.12 9.19 -28.07
C ARG A 642 1.58 9.58 -29.47
N THR A 643 2.80 9.21 -29.86
CA THR A 643 3.28 9.40 -31.24
C THR A 643 2.42 8.66 -32.26
N ILE A 644 1.88 7.49 -31.88
CA ILE A 644 1.05 6.66 -32.78
C ILE A 644 -0.41 7.12 -32.79
N HIS A 645 -0.98 7.44 -31.62
CA HIS A 645 -2.42 7.65 -31.44
C HIS A 645 -2.82 9.13 -31.25
N GLY A 646 -1.83 10.03 -31.15
CA GLY A 646 -2.07 11.48 -31.00
C GLY A 646 -2.91 11.83 -29.76
N GLU A 647 -3.81 12.77 -29.90
CA GLU A 647 -4.68 13.26 -28.85
C GLU A 647 -5.75 12.25 -28.39
N ARG A 648 -5.99 11.19 -29.16
CA ARG A 648 -6.91 10.11 -28.75
C ARG A 648 -6.33 9.24 -27.63
N LEU A 649 -4.99 9.26 -27.45
CA LEU A 649 -4.36 8.56 -26.34
C LEU A 649 -4.61 9.28 -25.03
N MET A 650 -5.18 8.54 -24.07
CA MET A 650 -5.38 9.00 -22.71
C MET A 650 -4.43 8.26 -21.75
N THR A 651 -4.08 8.90 -20.66
CA THR A 651 -3.32 8.25 -19.57
C THR A 651 -4.24 7.98 -18.39
N LEU A 652 -4.41 6.70 -18.06
CA LEU A 652 -5.28 6.26 -16.98
C LEU A 652 -4.49 6.02 -15.70
N MET A 653 -4.97 6.57 -14.57
CA MET A 653 -4.53 6.19 -13.24
C MET A 653 -5.62 5.38 -12.51
N THR A 654 -5.21 4.32 -11.83
CA THR A 654 -6.08 3.61 -10.90
C THR A 654 -6.30 4.47 -9.64
N THR A 655 -7.50 4.46 -9.09
CA THR A 655 -7.84 5.12 -7.81
C THR A 655 -8.54 4.14 -6.88
N ARG A 656 -8.58 4.45 -5.58
CA ARG A 656 -9.42 3.73 -4.62
C ARG A 656 -10.67 4.52 -4.30
N SER A 657 -11.79 3.82 -4.14
CA SER A 657 -13.01 4.43 -3.62
C SER A 657 -12.91 4.65 -2.11
N HIS A 658 -13.78 5.48 -1.57
CA HIS A 658 -13.78 5.75 -0.12
C HIS A 658 -14.21 4.54 0.72
N ASP A 659 -15.10 3.69 0.18
CA ASP A 659 -15.56 2.45 0.84
C ASP A 659 -14.69 1.24 0.49
N GLN A 660 -13.36 1.43 0.39
CA GLN A 660 -12.41 0.41 -0.01
C GLN A 660 -11.09 0.53 0.74
N TYR A 661 -10.48 -0.62 1.04
CA TYR A 661 -9.10 -0.70 1.45
C TYR A 661 -8.38 -1.81 0.68
N ASN A 662 -7.39 -1.45 -0.13
CA ASN A 662 -6.78 -2.33 -1.14
C ASN A 662 -7.85 -3.02 -2.00
N THR A 663 -7.88 -4.34 -2.08
CA THR A 663 -8.93 -5.11 -2.79
C THR A 663 -10.21 -5.30 -1.98
N THR A 664 -10.17 -5.07 -0.67
CA THR A 664 -11.35 -5.21 0.19
C THR A 664 -12.33 -4.07 -0.04
N ILE A 665 -13.56 -4.41 -0.43
CA ILE A 665 -14.62 -3.45 -0.75
C ILE A 665 -15.66 -3.49 0.37
N TYR A 666 -15.67 -2.46 1.20
CA TYR A 666 -16.62 -2.34 2.32
C TYR A 666 -17.99 -1.84 1.89
N GLY A 667 -18.08 -1.13 0.77
CA GLY A 667 -19.30 -0.57 0.23
C GLY A 667 -19.14 -0.12 -1.23
N LEU A 668 -20.26 0.25 -1.86
CA LEU A 668 -20.30 0.65 -3.26
C LEU A 668 -20.35 2.18 -3.41
N ASP A 669 -20.13 2.93 -2.33
CA ASP A 669 -20.19 4.38 -2.31
C ASP A 669 -18.79 5.01 -2.22
N ASP A 670 -18.45 5.87 -3.17
CA ASP A 670 -17.38 6.85 -3.03
C ASP A 670 -17.98 8.25 -2.92
N ARG A 671 -18.55 8.53 -1.74
CA ARG A 671 -19.27 9.78 -1.54
C ARG A 671 -18.42 11.02 -1.78
N TYR A 672 -17.11 10.97 -1.51
CA TYR A 672 -16.22 12.13 -1.69
C TYR A 672 -16.03 12.50 -3.15
N ARG A 673 -16.14 11.54 -4.07
CA ARG A 673 -16.15 11.78 -5.51
C ARG A 673 -17.57 11.80 -6.12
N GLY A 674 -18.60 11.69 -5.26
CA GLY A 674 -19.99 11.74 -5.69
C GLY A 674 -20.50 10.49 -6.40
N VAL A 675 -19.88 9.33 -6.19
CA VAL A 675 -20.26 8.05 -6.80
C VAL A 675 -20.97 7.20 -5.76
N TYR A 676 -22.15 6.67 -6.11
CA TYR A 676 -22.96 5.83 -5.24
C TYR A 676 -23.44 4.59 -5.96
N GLY A 677 -23.43 3.45 -5.27
CA GLY A 677 -24.02 2.18 -5.72
C GLY A 677 -23.31 1.51 -6.89
N GLN A 678 -22.14 1.99 -7.32
CA GLN A 678 -21.40 1.43 -8.46
C GLN A 678 -19.90 1.69 -8.36
N ARG A 679 -19.13 0.93 -9.15
CA ARG A 679 -17.67 1.05 -9.19
C ARG A 679 -17.09 1.19 -10.61
N ARG A 680 -17.77 0.71 -11.65
CA ARG A 680 -17.31 0.88 -13.03
C ARG A 680 -17.59 2.30 -13.53
N VAL A 681 -16.77 3.24 -13.04
CA VAL A 681 -16.80 4.66 -13.43
C VAL A 681 -15.45 5.09 -13.97
N LEU A 682 -15.45 5.98 -14.94
CA LEU A 682 -14.27 6.58 -15.56
C LEU A 682 -14.36 8.09 -15.47
N PHE A 683 -13.52 8.69 -14.64
CA PHE A 683 -13.40 10.14 -14.48
C PHE A 683 -12.57 10.72 -15.61
N ALA A 684 -13.10 11.72 -16.31
CA ALA A 684 -12.44 12.39 -17.43
C ALA A 684 -12.73 13.89 -17.43
N ASN A 685 -11.82 14.67 -18.00
CA ASN A 685 -12.06 16.09 -18.24
C ASN A 685 -13.19 16.28 -19.27
N GLN A 686 -14.11 17.23 -19.05
CA GLN A 686 -15.24 17.47 -19.94
C GLN A 686 -14.80 17.77 -21.39
N LEU A 687 -13.71 18.53 -21.57
CA LEU A 687 -13.19 18.85 -22.89
C LEU A 687 -12.57 17.62 -23.59
N ASP A 688 -12.07 16.65 -22.84
CA ASP A 688 -11.56 15.39 -23.43
C ASP A 688 -12.72 14.49 -23.84
N ILE A 689 -13.82 14.45 -23.05
CA ILE A 689 -15.04 13.73 -23.39
C ILE A 689 -15.57 14.22 -24.74
N GLU A 690 -15.69 15.54 -24.90
CA GLU A 690 -16.15 16.18 -26.14
C GLU A 690 -15.21 15.94 -27.32
N MET A 691 -13.89 16.11 -27.11
CA MET A 691 -12.86 15.87 -28.13
C MET A 691 -12.87 14.42 -28.64
N LEU A 692 -13.12 13.46 -27.77
CA LEU A 692 -13.20 12.04 -28.12
C LEU A 692 -14.54 11.66 -28.77
N GLY A 693 -15.53 12.57 -28.82
CA GLY A 693 -16.84 12.36 -29.42
C GLY A 693 -17.81 11.59 -28.54
N PHE A 694 -17.64 11.67 -27.21
CA PHE A 694 -18.53 11.04 -26.22
C PHE A 694 -19.35 12.08 -25.46
N GLU A 695 -20.32 11.58 -24.68
CA GLU A 695 -21.11 12.36 -23.75
C GLU A 695 -20.91 11.88 -22.32
N ALA A 696 -20.95 12.79 -21.34
CA ALA A 696 -20.96 12.41 -19.93
C ALA A 696 -22.21 11.57 -19.62
N GLY A 697 -22.01 10.47 -18.88
CA GLY A 697 -23.07 9.47 -18.64
C GLY A 697 -23.11 8.34 -19.66
N GLN A 698 -22.38 8.42 -20.77
CA GLN A 698 -22.23 7.33 -21.73
C GLN A 698 -21.36 6.21 -21.15
N ARG A 699 -21.63 4.96 -21.53
CA ARG A 699 -20.73 3.83 -21.20
C ARG A 699 -19.70 3.64 -22.29
N VAL A 700 -18.47 3.44 -21.85
CA VAL A 700 -17.29 3.22 -22.71
C VAL A 700 -16.52 1.99 -22.29
N ASP A 701 -15.84 1.37 -23.23
CA ASP A 701 -14.88 0.33 -23.00
C ASP A 701 -13.47 0.91 -23.12
N ILE A 702 -12.57 0.42 -22.28
CA ILE A 702 -11.21 0.90 -22.14
C ILE A 702 -10.27 -0.19 -22.65
N THR A 703 -9.38 0.15 -23.59
CA THR A 703 -8.36 -0.77 -24.09
C THR A 703 -6.98 -0.19 -23.80
N SER A 704 -6.08 -0.95 -23.17
CA SER A 704 -4.70 -0.49 -22.98
C SER A 704 -3.89 -0.60 -24.27
N VAL A 705 -2.96 0.34 -24.46
CA VAL A 705 -2.02 0.36 -25.59
C VAL A 705 -0.67 -0.16 -25.12
N TRP A 706 -0.29 -1.34 -25.58
CA TRP A 706 0.97 -1.96 -25.23
C TRP A 706 1.49 -2.82 -26.40
N ASP A 707 2.79 -2.99 -26.49
CA ASP A 707 3.46 -3.59 -27.66
C ASP A 707 3.82 -5.09 -27.50
N ASP A 708 3.12 -5.80 -26.60
CA ASP A 708 3.34 -7.23 -26.35
C ASP A 708 2.39 -8.17 -27.13
N GLY A 709 1.58 -7.62 -28.02
CA GLY A 709 0.61 -8.38 -28.82
C GLY A 709 -0.63 -8.85 -28.05
N ILE A 710 -0.78 -8.50 -26.77
CA ILE A 710 -1.93 -8.90 -25.95
C ILE A 710 -2.95 -7.75 -25.87
N THR A 711 -4.18 -8.05 -26.28
CA THR A 711 -5.29 -7.09 -26.09
C THR A 711 -5.83 -7.15 -24.68
N ARG A 712 -5.78 -6.02 -23.96
CA ARG A 712 -6.32 -5.87 -22.61
C ARG A 712 -7.45 -4.88 -22.61
N ARG A 713 -8.61 -5.31 -22.12
CA ARG A 713 -9.84 -4.53 -22.16
C ARG A 713 -10.57 -4.58 -20.82
N ALA A 714 -11.22 -3.47 -20.50
CA ALA A 714 -12.13 -3.34 -19.36
C ALA A 714 -13.42 -2.69 -19.85
N ASP A 715 -14.54 -3.38 -19.70
CA ASP A 715 -15.80 -3.05 -20.39
C ASP A 715 -16.77 -2.25 -19.52
N SER A 716 -17.63 -1.47 -20.18
CA SER A 716 -18.83 -0.86 -19.63
C SER A 716 -18.60 0.10 -18.45
N PHE A 717 -17.60 1.00 -18.56
CA PHE A 717 -17.39 2.08 -17.59
C PHE A 717 -18.26 3.27 -17.88
N LEU A 718 -18.94 3.79 -16.85
CA LEU A 718 -19.73 5.02 -16.93
C LEU A 718 -18.76 6.23 -16.98
N LEU A 719 -18.83 7.00 -18.06
CA LEU A 719 -18.00 8.18 -18.26
C LEU A 719 -18.54 9.35 -17.41
N VAL A 720 -17.73 9.85 -16.50
CA VAL A 720 -18.10 10.91 -15.55
C VAL A 720 -17.23 12.14 -15.79
N ALA A 721 -17.86 13.26 -16.12
CA ALA A 721 -17.18 14.54 -16.19
C ALA A 721 -16.62 14.91 -14.80
N TYR A 722 -15.32 15.14 -14.74
CA TYR A 722 -14.63 15.39 -13.48
C TYR A 722 -13.52 16.42 -13.64
N ASP A 723 -13.18 17.09 -12.52
CA ASP A 723 -12.09 18.06 -12.50
C ASP A 723 -10.73 17.36 -12.44
N ILE A 724 -10.24 16.90 -13.59
CA ILE A 724 -8.95 16.22 -13.82
C ILE A 724 -8.21 16.92 -14.97
N PRO A 725 -6.85 16.99 -14.97
CA PRO A 725 -6.10 17.55 -16.09
C PRO A 725 -6.41 16.89 -17.44
N ARG A 726 -6.30 17.67 -18.53
CA ARG A 726 -6.48 17.19 -19.90
C ARG A 726 -5.54 16.02 -20.21
N GLY A 727 -6.03 15.03 -20.99
CA GLY A 727 -5.30 13.83 -21.34
C GLY A 727 -5.18 12.80 -20.22
N CYS A 728 -5.79 13.05 -19.04
CA CYS A 728 -5.76 12.18 -17.87
C CYS A 728 -7.13 11.56 -17.59
N LEU A 729 -7.13 10.31 -17.14
CA LEU A 729 -8.31 9.56 -16.72
C LEU A 729 -8.10 8.99 -15.31
N GLY A 730 -9.19 8.81 -14.57
CA GLY A 730 -9.18 8.12 -13.29
C GLY A 730 -10.25 7.04 -13.25
N ALA A 731 -9.94 5.83 -12.75
CA ALA A 731 -10.93 4.78 -12.54
C ALA A 731 -10.56 3.92 -11.32
N TYR A 732 -11.54 3.16 -10.79
CA TYR A 732 -11.29 2.40 -9.59
C TYR A 732 -10.48 1.13 -9.85
N TYR A 733 -9.60 0.86 -8.91
CA TYR A 733 -8.90 -0.37 -8.68
C TYR A 733 -9.77 -1.27 -7.76
N PRO A 734 -9.93 -2.59 -7.96
CA PRO A 734 -9.17 -3.40 -8.94
C PRO A 734 -9.80 -3.52 -10.34
N GLU A 735 -10.94 -2.90 -10.61
CA GLU A 735 -11.70 -3.06 -11.86
C GLU A 735 -10.87 -2.72 -13.12
N THR A 736 -9.82 -1.92 -12.97
CA THR A 736 -8.91 -1.55 -14.06
C THR A 736 -7.60 -2.34 -14.09
N ASN A 737 -7.39 -3.30 -13.18
CA ASN A 737 -6.18 -4.14 -13.19
C ASN A 737 -5.99 -4.97 -14.47
N PRO A 738 -7.06 -5.44 -15.15
CA PRO A 738 -6.90 -6.10 -16.44
C PRO A 738 -6.15 -5.28 -17.50
N LEU A 739 -6.10 -3.95 -17.34
CA LEU A 739 -5.47 -3.03 -18.29
C LEU A 739 -3.96 -2.85 -18.08
N VAL A 740 -3.41 -3.31 -16.95
CA VAL A 740 -1.99 -3.12 -16.59
C VAL A 740 -1.17 -4.29 -17.12
N PRO A 741 -0.30 -4.12 -18.13
CA PRO A 741 0.53 -5.20 -18.60
C PRO A 741 1.53 -5.70 -17.55
N LEU A 742 1.81 -6.99 -17.48
CA LEU A 742 2.82 -7.55 -16.55
C LEU A 742 4.20 -6.90 -16.75
N SER A 743 4.59 -6.67 -18.01
CA SER A 743 5.87 -6.02 -18.36
C SER A 743 5.89 -4.50 -18.10
N SER A 744 4.76 -3.90 -17.72
CA SER A 744 4.68 -2.46 -17.40
C SER A 744 5.06 -2.20 -15.96
N VAL A 745 6.34 -2.13 -15.69
CA VAL A 745 6.91 -1.98 -14.35
C VAL A 745 7.82 -0.77 -14.22
N THR A 746 7.98 -0.29 -13.00
CA THR A 746 8.92 0.77 -12.60
C THR A 746 10.36 0.31 -12.80
N ASP A 747 11.17 1.13 -13.44
CA ASP A 747 12.60 0.86 -13.61
C ASP A 747 13.30 0.79 -12.24
N GLY A 748 14.07 -0.29 -12.04
CA GLY A 748 14.85 -0.52 -10.82
C GLY A 748 14.05 -1.04 -9.61
N ALA A 749 12.70 -1.10 -9.69
CA ALA A 749 11.87 -1.56 -8.57
C ALA A 749 10.86 -2.66 -8.93
N GLY A 750 10.58 -2.92 -10.23
CA GLY A 750 9.61 -3.94 -10.62
C GLY A 750 8.15 -3.65 -10.27
N THR A 751 7.84 -2.49 -9.67
CA THR A 751 6.47 -2.13 -9.27
C THR A 751 5.59 -1.91 -10.50
N PRO A 752 4.39 -2.53 -10.59
CA PRO A 752 3.47 -2.29 -11.71
C PRO A 752 3.07 -0.82 -11.86
N THR A 753 3.08 -0.31 -13.11
CA THR A 753 2.81 1.11 -13.39
C THR A 753 1.31 1.43 -13.40
N SER A 754 0.60 1.01 -12.38
CA SER A 754 -0.87 1.13 -12.27
C SER A 754 -1.40 2.57 -12.23
N LYS A 755 -0.52 3.57 -12.10
CA LYS A 755 -0.88 4.99 -12.13
C LYS A 755 -0.60 5.66 -13.48
N SER A 756 -0.17 4.89 -14.50
CA SER A 756 0.32 5.48 -15.75
C SER A 756 0.08 4.50 -16.90
N ILE A 757 -1.18 4.20 -17.18
CA ILE A 757 -1.61 3.23 -18.19
C ILE A 757 -2.02 3.97 -19.46
N PRO A 758 -1.35 3.77 -20.62
CA PRO A 758 -1.80 4.33 -21.87
C PRO A 758 -3.04 3.59 -22.38
N VAL A 759 -4.12 4.31 -22.67
CA VAL A 759 -5.41 3.71 -23.05
C VAL A 759 -6.10 4.45 -24.19
N LEU A 760 -6.94 3.71 -24.92
CA LEU A 760 -7.92 4.23 -25.87
C LEU A 760 -9.34 3.88 -25.37
N LEU A 761 -10.31 4.75 -25.75
CA LEU A 761 -11.71 4.55 -25.43
C LEU A 761 -12.53 4.24 -26.67
N CYS A 762 -13.53 3.37 -26.54
CA CYS A 762 -14.57 3.16 -27.54
C CYS A 762 -15.95 3.09 -26.88
N ALA A 763 -17.01 3.34 -27.63
CA ALA A 763 -18.37 3.21 -27.12
C ALA A 763 -18.62 1.74 -26.72
N SER A 764 -19.23 1.52 -25.55
CA SER A 764 -19.56 0.17 -25.11
C SER A 764 -20.74 -0.40 -25.88
N ALA A 765 -20.61 -1.65 -26.34
CA ALA A 765 -21.69 -2.39 -26.96
C ALA A 765 -22.63 -3.05 -25.94
N VAL A 766 -22.22 -3.11 -24.66
CA VAL A 766 -22.99 -3.74 -23.57
C VAL A 766 -24.12 -2.83 -23.12
N SER A 767 -25.37 -3.31 -23.15
CA SER A 767 -26.51 -2.54 -22.69
C SER A 767 -26.47 -2.30 -21.17
N GLN A 768 -27.14 -1.24 -20.70
CA GLN A 768 -27.17 -0.87 -19.27
C GLN A 768 -27.73 -1.97 -18.34
N LEU A 769 -28.46 -2.95 -18.88
CA LEU A 769 -29.11 -4.02 -18.11
C LEU A 769 -28.16 -5.16 -17.69
N GLU A 770 -27.00 -5.32 -18.34
CA GLU A 770 -26.05 -6.40 -18.04
C GLU A 770 -24.84 -5.98 -17.17
N ALA A 771 -24.72 -4.69 -16.87
CA ALA A 771 -23.55 -4.12 -16.19
C ALA A 771 -23.77 -3.80 -14.69
N ALA A 772 -24.90 -4.22 -14.12
CA ALA A 772 -25.27 -3.95 -12.71
C ALA A 772 -24.89 -5.08 -11.75
#